data_1e44c6c746641d905abec92c9774743b
#
_entry.id   1e44c6c746641d905abec92c9774743b
#
_cell.length_a   1.000
_cell.length_b   1.000
_cell.length_c   1.000
_cell.angle_alpha   90.00
_cell.angle_beta   90.00
_cell.angle_gamma   90.00
#
_symmetry.space_group_name_H-M   'P 1'
#
loop_
_entity.id
_entity.type
_entity.pdbx_description
1 polymer ?
#
loop_
_entity_poly.entity_id
_entity_poly.type
_entity_poly.pdbx_seq_one_letter_code
_entity_poly.pdbx_strand_id
1 'polypeptide(L)'
;VSQAAEQAGFVFAVDPTSAHASCIGGNIAMNAGGKKAVLWGTALDNLASWRMVDPNGDWLEVTRLDHNLSKIHDAPTAVFKLEWTHPAVKGAPRGEPFRTETLTIEGKKFRKEGLGKDVTDKFLSGLPGIQKEGTDGLITSGRWILHKMPKFTRTVALEFFGQARDAIPSIVEIKDYLDGLPKNGKPEFETLRLAGLEHLDERYLRAVGYATKSKRGTLPKMALFGDIVGDDENAVAIAASEVVRIANTRVGEGFVAVSPEARKKFWLDRARTAAIARHTNAFKINEDVVIPLNRMGEYTDGIERINVELSIKNKLQLATELRTYLSGGHLPLEKSDDAGNSDSVARDEIMGDRPAQAVALVDAVQARWSYVLAHLDQKLAAIDHQLDELGLGSLSAAFALRIGSQPDATLFDVVQDHTLRISWKQDLRAQLRQVFNGAAYKCILDETTAIHKRVLRSRVFVALHMHAGDGNVHTNLPVNSDDYAMLQDAHQAVERIMKLARSLDGVISGEHGIGITKLEFLKDDEIQEFRDYKLRVDPEGRFNKGKLLNLEGAHADLRNAYTPSFGLMGHESLIMQQSDIGEIANSIKDCLRCGKCKPVCTTHVPQANLLYSPRDKILATSALIEAFLYEEQTRRGVSIRHWEEFEDVADHCTVCHKCVTPCPVDIDFGDVSMNMRNLLRKMDKRSFKPANRAAMFFLNATDPTTINATRKAMVGVGFKAQRLGNQLLRKFAKEQTAAPPPTTGKAPVREQVIHFINKKMPGNLPKKTARALLDI
;
A
#
# COMPACT_ATOMS: atom_id res chain seq x y z
N VAL A 1 3.76 19.06 -7.61
CA VAL A 1 3.56 19.26 -9.06
C VAL A 1 2.07 19.40 -9.36
N SER A 2 1.20 18.44 -8.99
CA SER A 2 -0.24 18.48 -9.29
C SER A 2 -0.92 19.77 -8.83
N GLN A 3 -0.70 20.19 -7.58
CA GLN A 3 -1.29 21.42 -7.06
C GLN A 3 -0.88 22.67 -7.84
N ALA A 4 0.40 22.76 -8.25
CA ALA A 4 0.88 23.88 -9.05
C ALA A 4 0.27 23.89 -10.45
N ALA A 5 0.08 22.71 -11.06
CA ALA A 5 -0.59 22.58 -12.35
C ALA A 5 -2.07 23.00 -12.24
N GLU A 6 -2.79 22.53 -11.22
CA GLU A 6 -4.20 22.86 -10.95
C GLU A 6 -4.40 24.37 -10.73
N GLN A 7 -3.51 25.02 -9.97
CA GLN A 7 -3.53 26.48 -9.76
C GLN A 7 -3.35 27.25 -11.08
N ALA A 8 -2.63 26.66 -12.03
CA ALA A 8 -2.42 27.23 -13.36
C ALA A 8 -3.51 26.82 -14.39
N GLY A 9 -4.56 26.10 -13.98
CA GLY A 9 -5.67 25.65 -14.85
C GLY A 9 -5.34 24.40 -15.68
N PHE A 10 -4.35 23.60 -15.24
CA PHE A 10 -3.93 22.40 -15.94
C PHE A 10 -3.99 21.14 -15.07
N VAL A 11 -4.04 19.99 -15.72
CA VAL A 11 -3.97 18.67 -15.09
C VAL A 11 -2.57 18.09 -15.29
N PHE A 12 -1.94 17.67 -14.18
CA PHE A 12 -0.79 16.77 -14.20
C PHE A 12 -1.33 15.33 -14.18
N ALA A 13 -1.00 14.55 -15.22
CA ALA A 13 -1.66 13.26 -15.47
C ALA A 13 -1.20 12.14 -14.52
N VAL A 14 0.04 12.15 -14.07
CA VAL A 14 0.63 11.06 -13.25
C VAL A 14 0.20 11.21 -11.79
N ASP A 15 -0.76 10.38 -11.36
CA ASP A 15 -1.39 10.47 -10.04
C ASP A 15 -1.45 9.12 -9.28
N PRO A 16 -0.32 8.43 -9.07
CA PRO A 16 -0.33 7.17 -8.33
C PRO A 16 -0.88 7.38 -6.92
N THR A 17 -1.51 6.35 -6.34
CA THR A 17 -2.01 6.41 -4.94
C THR A 17 -0.91 6.72 -3.93
N SER A 18 0.34 6.45 -4.28
CA SER A 18 1.55 6.78 -3.53
C SER A 18 2.12 8.18 -3.79
N ALA A 19 1.41 9.07 -4.50
CA ALA A 19 1.91 10.39 -4.91
C ALA A 19 2.53 11.23 -3.78
N HIS A 20 1.99 11.11 -2.55
CA HIS A 20 2.53 11.79 -1.37
C HIS A 20 3.87 11.21 -0.86
N ALA A 21 4.19 9.99 -1.27
CA ALA A 21 5.40 9.27 -0.85
C ALA A 21 6.42 9.07 -1.97
N SER A 22 6.02 9.24 -3.23
CA SER A 22 6.87 9.05 -4.40
C SER A 22 7.64 10.31 -4.78
N CYS A 23 8.72 10.11 -5.55
CA CYS A 23 9.49 11.17 -6.19
C CYS A 23 9.21 11.16 -7.70
N ILE A 24 9.31 12.31 -8.35
CA ILE A 24 9.11 12.44 -9.81
C ILE A 24 10.07 11.56 -10.61
N GLY A 25 11.36 11.49 -10.21
CA GLY A 25 12.33 10.58 -10.84
C GLY A 25 11.94 9.12 -10.70
N GLY A 26 11.39 8.71 -9.55
CA GLY A 26 10.84 7.38 -9.34
C GLY A 26 9.62 7.10 -10.22
N ASN A 27 8.72 8.07 -10.38
CA ASN A 27 7.57 7.93 -11.28
C ASN A 27 8.00 7.74 -12.74
N ILE A 28 9.09 8.37 -13.18
CA ILE A 28 9.68 8.14 -14.51
C ILE A 28 10.29 6.74 -14.56
N ALA A 29 11.18 6.40 -13.61
CA ALA A 29 11.87 5.10 -13.60
C ALA A 29 10.92 3.90 -13.59
N MET A 30 9.72 4.04 -13.02
CA MET A 30 8.67 3.02 -12.98
C MET A 30 7.63 3.14 -14.10
N ASN A 31 7.66 4.19 -14.90
CA ASN A 31 6.59 4.55 -15.82
C ASN A 31 5.23 4.61 -15.14
N ALA A 32 5.16 5.33 -14.01
CA ALA A 32 3.98 5.35 -13.15
C ALA A 32 2.74 5.89 -13.84
N GLY A 33 1.61 5.30 -13.49
CA GLY A 33 0.28 5.74 -13.90
C GLY A 33 -0.57 6.23 -12.72
N GLY A 34 -1.81 5.80 -12.67
CA GLY A 34 -2.83 6.13 -11.66
C GLY A 34 -4.21 6.10 -12.28
N LYS A 35 -5.22 6.63 -11.58
CA LYS A 35 -6.60 6.64 -12.09
C LYS A 35 -6.77 7.44 -13.38
N LYS A 36 -5.98 8.51 -13.54
CA LYS A 36 -6.06 9.39 -14.71
C LYS A 36 -5.45 8.77 -15.96
N ALA A 37 -4.73 7.66 -15.83
CA ALA A 37 -4.08 6.99 -16.96
C ALA A 37 -5.07 6.47 -18.00
N VAL A 38 -6.31 6.19 -17.62
CA VAL A 38 -7.37 5.81 -18.56
C VAL A 38 -7.53 6.85 -19.67
N LEU A 39 -7.44 8.14 -19.33
CA LEU A 39 -7.55 9.25 -20.29
C LEU A 39 -6.19 9.70 -20.83
N TRP A 40 -5.23 9.96 -19.95
CA TRP A 40 -3.97 10.64 -20.32
C TRP A 40 -2.74 9.73 -20.35
N GLY A 41 -2.89 8.44 -20.05
CA GLY A 41 -1.78 7.50 -20.05
C GLY A 41 -0.86 7.60 -18.82
N THR A 42 0.32 7.02 -18.94
CA THR A 42 1.35 6.89 -17.92
C THR A 42 2.40 8.01 -17.99
N ALA A 43 3.48 7.91 -17.21
CA ALA A 43 4.57 8.87 -17.25
C ALA A 43 5.18 9.01 -18.64
N LEU A 44 5.40 7.89 -19.35
CA LEU A 44 5.96 7.89 -20.70
C LEU A 44 5.10 8.64 -21.72
N ASP A 45 3.77 8.54 -21.59
CA ASP A 45 2.84 9.23 -22.47
C ASP A 45 2.90 10.76 -22.31
N ASN A 46 3.35 11.25 -21.14
CA ASN A 46 3.32 12.66 -20.75
C ASN A 46 4.71 13.31 -20.63
N LEU A 47 5.79 12.59 -20.90
CA LEU A 47 7.15 13.15 -20.87
C LEU A 47 7.52 13.78 -22.22
N ALA A 48 7.89 15.06 -22.19
CA ALA A 48 8.52 15.76 -23.32
C ALA A 48 10.04 15.55 -23.32
N SER A 49 10.68 15.59 -22.15
CA SER A 49 12.09 15.24 -22.00
C SER A 49 12.40 14.87 -20.55
N TRP A 50 13.51 14.16 -20.34
CA TRP A 50 14.06 13.93 -19.01
C TRP A 50 15.58 13.94 -19.05
N ARG A 51 16.15 14.20 -17.89
CA ARG A 51 17.59 14.25 -17.72
C ARG A 51 18.02 13.27 -16.64
N MET A 52 19.10 12.56 -16.91
CA MET A 52 19.66 11.58 -15.98
C MET A 52 21.17 11.65 -15.95
N VAL A 53 21.77 11.07 -14.92
CA VAL A 53 23.21 10.76 -14.87
C VAL A 53 23.33 9.27 -15.15
N ASP A 54 24.13 8.93 -16.17
CA ASP A 54 24.37 7.55 -16.57
C ASP A 54 25.43 6.86 -15.68
N PRO A 55 25.67 5.54 -15.84
CA PRO A 55 26.64 4.82 -15.02
C PRO A 55 28.09 5.31 -15.16
N ASN A 56 28.44 6.03 -16.21
CA ASN A 56 29.77 6.62 -16.37
C ASN A 56 29.93 7.97 -15.67
N GLY A 57 28.84 8.52 -15.16
CA GLY A 57 28.81 9.85 -14.54
C GLY A 57 28.50 10.98 -15.51
N ASP A 58 28.22 10.66 -16.76
CA ASP A 58 27.86 11.64 -17.78
C ASP A 58 26.38 12.04 -17.68
N TRP A 59 26.08 13.25 -18.08
CA TRP A 59 24.71 13.71 -18.21
C TRP A 59 24.10 13.23 -19.52
N LEU A 60 22.95 12.59 -19.43
CA LEU A 60 22.14 12.21 -20.57
C LEU A 60 20.84 12.98 -20.56
N GLU A 61 20.53 13.68 -21.62
CA GLU A 61 19.23 14.30 -21.88
C GLU A 61 18.51 13.50 -22.97
N VAL A 62 17.30 13.06 -22.67
CA VAL A 62 16.42 12.36 -23.61
C VAL A 62 15.25 13.27 -23.93
N THR A 63 15.06 13.61 -25.19
CA THR A 63 13.98 14.47 -25.66
C THR A 63 13.12 13.74 -26.67
N ARG A 64 11.82 13.67 -26.42
CA ARG A 64 10.84 13.15 -27.38
C ARG A 64 10.57 14.20 -28.44
N LEU A 65 10.84 13.85 -29.69
CA LEU A 65 10.57 14.69 -30.84
C LEU A 65 9.12 14.49 -31.30
N ASP A 66 8.49 15.53 -31.81
CA ASP A 66 7.14 15.52 -32.39
C ASP A 66 6.11 14.79 -31.51
N HIS A 67 6.01 15.22 -30.26
CA HIS A 67 5.11 14.62 -29.29
C HIS A 67 3.65 14.66 -29.77
N ASN A 68 2.99 13.50 -29.89
CA ASN A 68 1.62 13.37 -30.39
C ASN A 68 0.52 13.88 -29.41
N LEU A 69 0.90 14.40 -28.24
CA LEU A 69 -0.01 14.91 -27.17
C LEU A 69 -1.10 13.91 -26.75
N SER A 70 -0.91 12.63 -27.03
CA SER A 70 -1.77 11.50 -26.74
C SER A 70 -0.93 10.33 -26.20
N LYS A 71 -1.53 9.16 -26.04
CA LYS A 71 -0.80 7.96 -25.62
C LYS A 71 0.24 7.58 -26.68
N ILE A 72 1.42 7.22 -26.24
CA ILE A 72 2.57 7.01 -27.13
C ILE A 72 2.34 5.92 -28.18
N HIS A 73 1.60 4.87 -27.81
CA HIS A 73 1.29 3.76 -28.70
C HIS A 73 0.21 4.06 -29.75
N ASP A 74 -0.46 5.22 -29.66
CA ASP A 74 -1.40 5.68 -30.70
C ASP A 74 -0.65 6.22 -31.94
N ALA A 75 0.63 6.55 -31.79
CA ALA A 75 1.47 6.97 -32.90
C ALA A 75 2.13 5.75 -33.58
N PRO A 76 2.28 5.72 -34.90
CA PRO A 76 2.99 4.64 -35.59
C PRO A 76 4.42 4.45 -35.07
N THR A 77 5.11 5.58 -34.79
CA THR A 77 6.45 5.61 -34.24
C THR A 77 6.60 6.75 -33.25
N ALA A 78 7.50 6.61 -32.29
CA ALA A 78 7.97 7.66 -31.42
C ALA A 78 9.48 7.83 -31.59
N VAL A 79 9.94 9.10 -31.70
CA VAL A 79 11.33 9.44 -31.95
C VAL A 79 11.90 10.16 -30.75
N PHE A 80 13.09 9.72 -30.30
CA PHE A 80 13.80 10.29 -29.16
C PHE A 80 15.19 10.74 -29.60
N LYS A 81 15.58 11.96 -29.22
CA LYS A 81 16.94 12.46 -29.31
C LYS A 81 17.65 12.25 -27.98
N LEU A 82 18.81 11.62 -28.01
CA LEU A 82 19.65 11.32 -26.86
C LEU A 82 20.93 12.15 -26.98
N GLU A 83 21.25 12.93 -25.92
CA GLU A 83 22.43 13.83 -25.93
C GLU A 83 23.25 13.63 -24.66
N TRP A 84 24.51 13.19 -24.80
CA TRP A 84 25.43 13.01 -23.68
C TRP A 84 26.38 14.20 -23.57
N THR A 85 26.52 14.70 -22.32
CA THR A 85 27.46 15.78 -21.99
C THR A 85 28.27 15.40 -20.76
N HIS A 86 29.57 15.72 -20.76
CA HIS A 86 30.39 15.52 -19.58
C HIS A 86 29.96 16.39 -18.40
N PRO A 87 30.24 15.98 -17.15
CA PRO A 87 30.01 16.83 -15.98
C PRO A 87 30.72 18.18 -16.16
N ALA A 88 30.00 19.27 -15.86
CA ALA A 88 30.60 20.60 -15.88
C ALA A 88 31.67 20.72 -14.78
N VAL A 89 32.80 21.26 -15.09
CA VAL A 89 33.78 21.71 -14.09
C VAL A 89 33.15 22.82 -13.26
N LYS A 90 33.38 22.80 -11.94
CA LYS A 90 32.73 23.71 -11.00
C LYS A 90 32.89 25.18 -11.47
N GLY A 91 31.76 25.81 -11.81
CA GLY A 91 31.71 27.20 -12.29
C GLY A 91 31.73 27.38 -13.80
N ALA A 92 31.88 26.31 -14.60
CA ALA A 92 31.75 26.35 -16.06
C ALA A 92 30.31 26.10 -16.51
N PRO A 93 29.82 26.70 -17.60
CA PRO A 93 28.59 26.33 -18.25
C PRO A 93 28.66 24.88 -18.74
N ARG A 94 27.48 24.23 -18.87
CA ARG A 94 27.37 22.89 -19.46
C ARG A 94 27.97 22.91 -20.86
N GLY A 95 28.85 21.94 -21.17
CA GLY A 95 29.47 21.81 -22.49
C GLY A 95 28.47 21.36 -23.56
N GLU A 96 28.92 21.45 -24.83
CA GLU A 96 28.20 20.86 -25.96
C GLU A 96 28.15 19.32 -25.83
N PRO A 97 27.11 18.66 -26.36
CA PRO A 97 27.05 17.20 -26.38
C PRO A 97 28.26 16.60 -27.13
N PHE A 98 28.94 15.66 -26.50
CA PHE A 98 30.01 14.89 -27.13
C PHE A 98 29.49 13.71 -27.96
N ARG A 99 28.23 13.30 -27.69
CA ARG A 99 27.54 12.22 -28.38
C ARG A 99 26.07 12.58 -28.52
N THR A 100 25.52 12.37 -29.71
CA THR A 100 24.11 12.55 -30.02
C THR A 100 23.62 11.36 -30.82
N GLU A 101 22.48 10.80 -30.43
CA GLU A 101 21.83 9.69 -31.11
C GLU A 101 20.32 9.96 -31.28
N THR A 102 19.75 9.35 -32.30
CA THR A 102 18.29 9.35 -32.52
C THR A 102 17.79 7.93 -32.46
N LEU A 103 16.83 7.68 -31.56
CA LEU A 103 16.19 6.39 -31.38
C LEU A 103 14.74 6.47 -31.87
N THR A 104 14.39 5.64 -32.86
CA THR A 104 13.02 5.51 -33.37
C THR A 104 12.43 4.18 -32.94
N ILE A 105 11.28 4.22 -32.28
CA ILE A 105 10.60 3.04 -31.71
C ILE A 105 9.19 2.98 -32.28
N GLU A 106 8.78 1.81 -32.75
CA GLU A 106 7.39 1.57 -33.18
C GLU A 106 6.43 1.72 -32.00
N GLY A 107 5.30 2.39 -32.20
CA GLY A 107 4.29 2.63 -31.15
C GLY A 107 3.81 1.36 -30.47
N LYS A 108 3.59 0.28 -31.24
CA LYS A 108 3.14 -1.02 -30.72
C LYS A 108 4.11 -1.69 -29.72
N LYS A 109 5.40 -1.29 -29.68
CA LYS A 109 6.39 -1.82 -28.74
C LYS A 109 6.22 -1.26 -27.31
N PHE A 110 5.57 -0.12 -27.17
CA PHE A 110 5.38 0.48 -25.85
C PHE A 110 4.28 -0.18 -25.02
N ARG A 111 3.38 -0.92 -25.67
CA ARG A 111 2.22 -1.52 -25.00
C ARG A 111 1.63 -2.62 -25.85
N LYS A 112 1.36 -3.78 -25.24
CA LYS A 112 0.67 -4.88 -25.92
C LYS A 112 -0.70 -4.41 -26.42
N GLU A 113 -1.07 -4.77 -27.64
CA GLU A 113 -2.33 -4.39 -28.26
C GLU A 113 -3.53 -4.80 -27.41
N GLY A 114 -4.53 -3.94 -27.31
CA GLY A 114 -5.74 -4.14 -26.50
C GLY A 114 -5.59 -3.83 -25.02
N LEU A 115 -4.40 -3.51 -24.52
CA LEU A 115 -4.17 -3.21 -23.12
C LEU A 115 -4.05 -1.69 -22.87
N GLY A 116 -4.56 -1.25 -21.72
CA GLY A 116 -4.49 0.16 -21.31
C GLY A 116 -3.12 0.56 -20.74
N LYS A 117 -2.38 -0.38 -20.16
CA LYS A 117 -1.04 -0.21 -19.57
C LYS A 117 -0.18 -1.44 -19.82
N ASP A 118 1.12 -1.25 -19.87
CA ASP A 118 2.11 -2.33 -19.95
C ASP A 118 3.48 -1.79 -19.52
N VAL A 119 4.08 -2.38 -18.49
CA VAL A 119 5.44 -2.07 -18.04
C VAL A 119 6.32 -3.32 -17.95
N THR A 120 5.97 -4.38 -18.69
CA THR A 120 6.70 -5.63 -18.69
C THR A 120 7.99 -5.57 -19.48
N ASP A 121 8.00 -4.92 -20.66
CA ASP A 121 9.21 -4.74 -21.46
C ASP A 121 10.17 -3.74 -20.78
N LYS A 122 11.27 -4.24 -20.24
CA LYS A 122 12.31 -3.41 -19.61
C LYS A 122 13.32 -2.85 -20.59
N PHE A 123 13.43 -3.42 -21.78
CA PHE A 123 14.36 -2.94 -22.79
C PHE A 123 13.86 -1.70 -23.54
N LEU A 124 12.60 -1.69 -23.96
CA LEU A 124 11.99 -0.62 -24.75
C LEU A 124 12.90 -0.13 -25.88
N SER A 125 13.43 -1.07 -26.68
CA SER A 125 14.40 -0.79 -27.75
C SER A 125 15.63 0.02 -27.31
N GLY A 126 16.01 -0.05 -26.03
CA GLY A 126 17.17 0.67 -25.48
C GLY A 126 16.88 2.09 -24.98
N LEU A 127 15.63 2.52 -24.87
CA LEU A 127 15.27 3.85 -24.36
C LEU A 127 15.71 4.01 -22.90
N PRO A 128 16.64 4.93 -22.55
CA PRO A 128 17.20 5.01 -21.21
C PRO A 128 16.26 5.60 -20.16
N GLY A 129 16.43 5.20 -18.90
CA GLY A 129 15.86 5.80 -17.70
C GLY A 129 14.42 5.41 -17.43
N ILE A 130 13.54 5.51 -18.42
CA ILE A 130 12.12 5.22 -18.25
C ILE A 130 11.84 3.71 -18.20
N GLN A 131 10.95 3.30 -17.29
CA GLN A 131 10.52 1.89 -17.12
C GLN A 131 11.65 0.92 -16.70
N LYS A 132 12.86 1.42 -16.46
CA LYS A 132 14.08 0.64 -16.12
C LYS A 132 14.22 0.34 -14.63
N GLU A 133 13.29 0.77 -13.80
CA GLU A 133 13.31 0.56 -12.34
C GLU A 133 14.60 1.09 -11.66
N GLY A 134 15.21 2.14 -12.22
CA GLY A 134 16.42 2.77 -11.70
C GLY A 134 17.67 1.91 -11.86
N THR A 135 17.73 1.02 -12.85
CA THR A 135 18.86 0.11 -13.08
C THR A 135 19.93 0.67 -14.01
N ASP A 136 19.67 1.75 -14.73
CA ASP A 136 20.56 2.28 -15.79
C ASP A 136 20.99 3.74 -15.58
N GLY A 137 20.66 4.35 -14.43
CA GLY A 137 21.09 5.69 -14.10
C GLY A 137 20.20 6.38 -13.06
N LEU A 138 20.53 7.64 -12.76
CA LEU A 138 19.86 8.49 -11.78
C LEU A 138 19.09 9.61 -12.49
N ILE A 139 17.77 9.55 -12.49
CA ILE A 139 16.90 10.58 -13.07
C ILE A 139 16.87 11.81 -12.17
N THR A 140 17.21 12.96 -12.71
CA THR A 140 17.39 14.23 -11.97
C THR A 140 16.29 15.24 -12.23
N SER A 141 15.69 15.22 -13.42
CA SER A 141 14.61 16.14 -13.80
C SER A 141 13.78 15.57 -14.96
N GLY A 142 12.56 16.09 -15.11
CA GLY A 142 11.67 15.77 -16.24
C GLY A 142 10.87 16.99 -16.67
N ARG A 143 10.65 17.14 -17.97
CA ARG A 143 9.73 18.11 -18.57
C ARG A 143 8.47 17.36 -18.99
N TRP A 144 7.31 17.90 -18.61
CA TRP A 144 6.04 17.22 -18.71
C TRP A 144 5.06 17.98 -19.60
N ILE A 145 4.27 17.24 -20.35
CA ILE A 145 3.05 17.73 -20.97
C ILE A 145 2.00 17.87 -19.88
N LEU A 146 1.33 19.01 -19.85
CA LEU A 146 0.16 19.27 -19.00
C LEU A 146 -1.08 19.37 -19.88
N HIS A 147 -2.18 18.83 -19.38
CA HIS A 147 -3.45 18.83 -20.09
C HIS A 147 -4.36 19.96 -19.58
N LYS A 148 -5.16 20.56 -20.47
CA LYS A 148 -6.15 21.56 -20.08
C LYS A 148 -7.15 20.95 -19.09
N MET A 149 -7.46 21.68 -18.02
CA MET A 149 -8.45 21.24 -17.03
C MET A 149 -9.85 21.28 -17.66
N PRO A 150 -10.60 20.16 -17.60
CA PRO A 150 -12.01 20.15 -18.06
C PRO A 150 -12.85 21.12 -17.23
N LYS A 151 -13.81 21.79 -17.85
CA LYS A 151 -14.67 22.76 -17.16
C LYS A 151 -15.65 22.11 -16.19
N PHE A 152 -16.22 20.98 -16.58
CA PHE A 152 -17.22 20.27 -15.81
C PHE A 152 -16.79 18.84 -15.50
N THR A 153 -17.13 18.37 -14.31
CA THR A 153 -16.87 17.01 -13.86
C THR A 153 -18.07 16.52 -13.05
N ARG A 154 -18.51 15.30 -13.33
CA ARG A 154 -19.45 14.53 -12.50
C ARG A 154 -18.73 13.27 -12.03
N THR A 155 -18.83 12.95 -10.76
CA THR A 155 -18.31 11.69 -10.22
C THR A 155 -19.47 10.75 -9.97
N VAL A 156 -19.42 9.56 -10.54
CA VAL A 156 -20.38 8.49 -10.27
C VAL A 156 -19.83 7.52 -9.23
N ALA A 157 -20.70 7.00 -8.38
CA ALA A 157 -20.44 5.85 -7.50
C ALA A 157 -21.53 4.81 -7.77
N LEU A 158 -21.12 3.64 -8.23
CA LEU A 158 -22.01 2.57 -8.66
C LEU A 158 -21.81 1.38 -7.71
N GLU A 159 -22.86 0.95 -7.03
CA GLU A 159 -22.85 -0.14 -6.05
C GLU A 159 -23.58 -1.34 -6.64
N PHE A 160 -22.92 -2.50 -6.74
CA PHE A 160 -23.48 -3.73 -7.31
C PHE A 160 -23.67 -4.77 -6.22
N PHE A 161 -24.87 -5.38 -6.16
CA PHE A 161 -25.30 -6.31 -5.12
C PHE A 161 -25.42 -7.75 -5.61
N GLY A 162 -25.41 -7.96 -6.94
CA GLY A 162 -25.33 -9.28 -7.58
C GLY A 162 -23.92 -9.88 -7.57
N GLN A 163 -23.72 -10.99 -8.28
CA GLN A 163 -22.42 -11.59 -8.45
C GLN A 163 -21.46 -10.62 -9.17
N ALA A 164 -20.19 -10.62 -8.79
CA ALA A 164 -19.19 -9.74 -9.40
C ALA A 164 -19.07 -10.01 -10.91
N ARG A 165 -19.11 -11.28 -11.35
CA ARG A 165 -19.06 -11.68 -12.75
C ARG A 165 -20.18 -11.04 -13.61
N ASP A 166 -21.38 -10.82 -13.03
CA ASP A 166 -22.52 -10.21 -13.73
C ASP A 166 -22.39 -8.69 -13.82
N ALA A 167 -21.66 -8.09 -12.89
CA ALA A 167 -21.44 -6.64 -12.82
C ALA A 167 -20.25 -6.17 -13.68
N ILE A 168 -19.21 -6.99 -13.81
CA ILE A 168 -17.97 -6.65 -14.53
C ILE A 168 -18.21 -6.19 -15.98
N PRO A 169 -19.12 -6.80 -16.78
CA PRO A 169 -19.41 -6.30 -18.13
C PRO A 169 -19.87 -4.86 -18.19
N SER A 170 -20.41 -4.29 -17.10
CA SER A 170 -20.74 -2.86 -17.03
C SER A 170 -19.51 -1.97 -17.25
N ILE A 171 -18.31 -2.42 -16.92
CA ILE A 171 -17.06 -1.67 -17.13
C ILE A 171 -16.85 -1.44 -18.64
N VAL A 172 -17.02 -2.49 -19.44
CA VAL A 172 -16.88 -2.42 -20.89
C VAL A 172 -17.99 -1.54 -21.49
N GLU A 173 -19.24 -1.79 -21.10
CA GLU A 173 -20.40 -1.02 -21.59
C GLU A 173 -20.30 0.48 -21.29
N ILE A 174 -19.87 0.83 -20.07
CA ILE A 174 -19.66 2.23 -19.65
C ILE A 174 -18.54 2.85 -20.50
N LYS A 175 -17.43 2.12 -20.67
CA LYS A 175 -16.30 2.63 -21.44
C LYS A 175 -16.65 2.81 -22.90
N ASP A 176 -17.26 1.81 -23.54
CA ASP A 176 -17.65 1.86 -24.96
C ASP A 176 -18.65 2.99 -25.20
N TYR A 177 -19.62 3.15 -24.31
CA TYR A 177 -20.58 4.25 -24.37
C TYR A 177 -19.88 5.61 -24.33
N LEU A 178 -19.01 5.85 -23.32
CA LEU A 178 -18.33 7.13 -23.14
C LEU A 178 -17.30 7.41 -24.25
N ASP A 179 -16.59 6.41 -24.72
CA ASP A 179 -15.61 6.53 -25.82
C ASP A 179 -16.32 6.72 -27.20
N GLY A 180 -17.56 6.29 -27.31
CA GLY A 180 -18.38 6.44 -28.50
C GLY A 180 -19.00 7.84 -28.65
N LEU A 181 -19.32 8.52 -27.54
CA LEU A 181 -19.99 9.80 -27.56
C LEU A 181 -19.27 10.91 -28.34
N PRO A 182 -17.95 11.12 -28.18
CA PRO A 182 -17.22 12.13 -28.94
C PRO A 182 -17.21 11.88 -30.46
N LYS A 183 -17.45 10.65 -30.88
CA LYS A 183 -17.41 10.21 -32.28
C LYS A 183 -18.78 10.30 -32.96
N ASN A 184 -19.85 10.67 -32.25
CA ASN A 184 -21.22 10.72 -32.81
C ASN A 184 -21.54 11.99 -33.61
N GLY A 185 -20.56 12.90 -33.77
CA GLY A 185 -20.68 14.13 -34.55
C GLY A 185 -21.48 15.27 -33.91
N LYS A 186 -21.87 15.13 -32.64
CA LYS A 186 -22.56 16.18 -31.89
C LYS A 186 -21.55 17.05 -31.13
N PRO A 187 -21.51 18.38 -31.36
CA PRO A 187 -20.50 19.27 -30.76
C PRO A 187 -20.45 19.25 -29.24
N GLU A 188 -21.61 19.09 -28.58
CA GLU A 188 -21.71 19.05 -27.12
C GLU A 188 -20.96 17.87 -26.51
N PHE A 189 -20.75 16.76 -27.22
CA PHE A 189 -20.02 15.58 -26.75
C PHE A 189 -18.57 15.53 -27.20
N GLU A 190 -18.10 16.46 -28.02
CA GLU A 190 -16.72 16.44 -28.57
C GLU A 190 -15.64 16.38 -27.50
N THR A 191 -15.83 17.11 -26.39
CA THR A 191 -14.86 17.16 -25.27
C THR A 191 -15.16 16.18 -24.16
N LEU A 192 -16.24 15.40 -24.26
CA LEU A 192 -16.64 14.46 -23.22
C LEU A 192 -15.66 13.28 -23.15
N ARG A 193 -15.21 12.96 -21.94
CA ARG A 193 -14.23 11.87 -21.70
C ARG A 193 -14.47 11.18 -20.35
N LEU A 194 -14.07 9.92 -20.29
CA LEU A 194 -13.89 9.17 -19.04
C LEU A 194 -12.49 9.48 -18.48
N ALA A 195 -12.42 10.19 -17.36
CA ALA A 195 -11.16 10.62 -16.75
C ALA A 195 -10.68 9.73 -15.60
N GLY A 196 -11.46 8.75 -15.23
CA GLY A 196 -11.11 7.74 -14.22
C GLY A 196 -12.26 6.75 -14.05
N LEU A 197 -11.94 5.48 -13.89
CA LEU A 197 -12.88 4.42 -13.52
C LEU A 197 -12.16 3.41 -12.63
N GLU A 198 -12.56 3.36 -11.36
CA GLU A 198 -11.89 2.61 -10.30
C GLU A 198 -12.83 1.58 -9.70
N HIS A 199 -12.32 0.41 -9.37
CA HIS A 199 -13.06 -0.68 -8.80
C HIS A 199 -12.57 -1.04 -7.40
N LEU A 200 -13.49 -1.43 -6.51
CA LEU A 200 -13.23 -2.10 -5.23
C LEU A 200 -14.12 -3.33 -5.10
N ASP A 201 -13.54 -4.48 -4.73
CA ASP A 201 -14.29 -5.69 -4.39
C ASP A 201 -14.90 -5.63 -2.96
N GLU A 202 -15.75 -6.59 -2.61
CA GLU A 202 -16.38 -6.68 -1.28
C GLU A 202 -15.36 -6.71 -0.14
N ARG A 203 -14.19 -7.35 -0.34
CA ARG A 203 -13.14 -7.47 0.68
C ARG A 203 -12.53 -6.11 0.99
N TYR A 204 -12.28 -5.32 -0.05
CA TYR A 204 -11.83 -3.95 0.12
C TYR A 204 -12.89 -3.05 0.74
N LEU A 205 -14.13 -3.13 0.28
CA LEU A 205 -15.24 -2.33 0.83
C LEU A 205 -15.39 -2.57 2.32
N ARG A 206 -15.26 -3.83 2.75
CA ARG A 206 -15.28 -4.20 4.17
C ARG A 206 -14.07 -3.66 4.94
N ALA A 207 -12.88 -3.77 4.37
CA ALA A 207 -11.64 -3.35 5.01
C ALA A 207 -11.55 -1.83 5.20
N VAL A 208 -12.05 -1.04 4.24
CA VAL A 208 -12.07 0.44 4.34
C VAL A 208 -13.21 0.98 5.19
N GLY A 209 -14.14 0.09 5.65
CA GLY A 209 -15.34 0.52 6.36
C GLY A 209 -16.29 1.33 5.47
N TYR A 210 -16.47 0.86 4.23
CA TYR A 210 -17.29 1.56 3.25
C TYR A 210 -18.71 1.79 3.72
N ALA A 211 -19.13 3.05 3.73
CA ALA A 211 -20.51 3.42 4.00
C ALA A 211 -21.30 3.36 2.69
N THR A 212 -22.14 2.32 2.53
CA THR A 212 -23.02 2.21 1.37
C THR A 212 -23.94 3.43 1.24
N LYS A 213 -24.16 3.85 0.02
CA LYS A 213 -25.07 4.96 -0.32
C LYS A 213 -26.47 4.43 -0.59
N SER A 214 -26.58 3.16 -0.94
CA SER A 214 -27.83 2.44 -1.13
C SER A 214 -28.59 2.24 0.18
N LYS A 215 -29.92 2.23 0.10
CA LYS A 215 -30.82 1.93 1.22
C LYS A 215 -30.99 0.43 1.48
N ARG A 216 -30.33 -0.45 0.72
CA ARG A 216 -30.48 -1.92 0.85
C ARG A 216 -29.96 -2.48 2.17
N GLY A 217 -29.17 -1.72 2.95
CA GLY A 217 -28.65 -2.15 4.25
C GLY A 217 -27.59 -3.25 4.20
N THR A 218 -27.20 -3.70 3.00
CA THR A 218 -26.15 -4.72 2.78
C THR A 218 -24.95 -4.09 2.10
N LEU A 219 -23.75 -4.64 2.36
CA LEU A 219 -22.54 -4.22 1.67
C LEU A 219 -22.60 -4.71 0.23
N PRO A 220 -22.29 -3.83 -0.78
CA PRO A 220 -22.23 -4.26 -2.16
C PRO A 220 -21.10 -5.26 -2.39
N LYS A 221 -21.24 -6.14 -3.39
CA LYS A 221 -20.20 -7.09 -3.81
C LYS A 221 -19.08 -6.40 -4.59
N MET A 222 -19.42 -5.30 -5.23
CA MET A 222 -18.50 -4.50 -6.03
C MET A 222 -18.95 -3.04 -6.01
N ALA A 223 -18.00 -2.10 -5.99
CA ALA A 223 -18.27 -0.69 -6.25
C ALA A 223 -17.34 -0.14 -7.33
N LEU A 224 -17.91 0.68 -8.23
CA LEU A 224 -17.15 1.45 -9.22
C LEU A 224 -17.26 2.94 -8.90
N PHE A 225 -16.15 3.66 -9.08
CA PHE A 225 -16.07 5.12 -8.96
C PHE A 225 -15.51 5.68 -10.25
N GLY A 226 -16.22 6.61 -10.89
CA GLY A 226 -15.79 7.18 -12.18
C GLY A 226 -15.92 8.69 -12.23
N ASP A 227 -14.95 9.34 -12.89
CA ASP A 227 -15.02 10.76 -13.23
C ASP A 227 -15.34 10.92 -14.73
N ILE A 228 -16.47 11.56 -15.02
CA ILE A 228 -16.90 11.94 -16.38
C ILE A 228 -16.68 13.43 -16.52
N VAL A 229 -15.94 13.84 -17.53
CA VAL A 229 -15.46 15.21 -17.71
C VAL A 229 -15.79 15.74 -19.10
N GLY A 230 -15.94 17.06 -19.23
CA GLY A 230 -16.18 17.73 -20.50
C GLY A 230 -16.25 19.24 -20.34
N ASP A 231 -16.39 19.94 -21.46
CA ASP A 231 -16.52 21.40 -21.50
C ASP A 231 -18.00 21.87 -21.61
N ASP A 232 -18.96 20.94 -21.79
CA ASP A 232 -20.40 21.16 -21.76
C ASP A 232 -21.03 20.47 -20.54
N GLU A 233 -21.77 21.26 -19.72
CA GLU A 233 -22.34 20.76 -18.46
C GLU A 233 -23.49 19.78 -18.70
N ASN A 234 -24.32 20.03 -19.68
CA ASN A 234 -25.49 19.20 -20.01
C ASN A 234 -25.01 17.85 -20.58
N ALA A 235 -24.01 17.85 -21.45
CA ALA A 235 -23.43 16.64 -22.01
C ALA A 235 -22.85 15.74 -20.90
N VAL A 236 -22.11 16.32 -19.95
CA VAL A 236 -21.57 15.58 -18.79
C VAL A 236 -22.70 15.05 -17.89
N ALA A 237 -23.78 15.81 -17.70
CA ALA A 237 -24.94 15.37 -16.90
C ALA A 237 -25.70 14.22 -17.57
N ILE A 238 -25.93 14.28 -18.87
CA ILE A 238 -26.58 13.23 -19.67
C ILE A 238 -25.74 11.95 -19.61
N ALA A 239 -24.43 12.07 -19.84
CA ALA A 239 -23.55 10.94 -19.83
C ALA A 239 -23.49 10.26 -18.43
N ALA A 240 -23.43 11.05 -17.34
CA ALA A 240 -23.46 10.51 -15.98
C ALA A 240 -24.77 9.79 -15.67
N SER A 241 -25.89 10.30 -16.13
CA SER A 241 -27.22 9.66 -15.95
C SER A 241 -27.33 8.35 -16.71
N GLU A 242 -26.80 8.27 -17.91
CA GLU A 242 -26.79 7.02 -18.69
C GLU A 242 -25.86 5.96 -18.06
N VAL A 243 -24.69 6.36 -17.55
CA VAL A 243 -23.80 5.45 -16.80
C VAL A 243 -24.50 4.86 -15.58
N VAL A 244 -25.27 5.66 -14.85
CA VAL A 244 -26.12 5.16 -13.75
C VAL A 244 -27.18 4.19 -14.27
N ARG A 245 -27.81 4.48 -15.39
CA ARG A 245 -28.81 3.59 -16.00
C ARG A 245 -28.19 2.23 -16.37
N ILE A 246 -27.01 2.22 -16.98
CA ILE A 246 -26.27 0.98 -17.29
C ILE A 246 -26.03 0.16 -16.02
N ALA A 247 -25.56 0.77 -14.94
CA ALA A 247 -25.34 0.07 -13.67
C ALA A 247 -26.65 -0.51 -13.10
N ASN A 248 -27.75 0.22 -13.19
CA ASN A 248 -29.04 -0.21 -12.65
C ASN A 248 -29.61 -1.44 -13.38
N THR A 249 -29.24 -1.69 -14.63
CA THR A 249 -29.66 -2.90 -15.36
C THR A 249 -29.02 -4.20 -14.84
N ARG A 250 -27.96 -4.10 -13.99
CA ARG A 250 -27.17 -5.22 -13.49
C ARG A 250 -27.21 -5.38 -11.96
N VAL A 251 -28.40 -5.23 -11.38
CA VAL A 251 -28.60 -5.29 -9.91
C VAL A 251 -27.71 -4.26 -9.19
N GLY A 252 -27.45 -3.13 -9.84
CA GLY A 252 -26.67 -2.02 -9.30
C GLY A 252 -27.55 -0.85 -8.85
N GLU A 253 -26.97 0.06 -8.11
CA GLU A 253 -27.52 1.38 -7.80
C GLU A 253 -26.42 2.44 -8.00
N GLY A 254 -26.74 3.48 -8.78
CA GLY A 254 -25.79 4.53 -9.11
C GLY A 254 -26.13 5.87 -8.47
N PHE A 255 -25.09 6.59 -8.05
CA PHE A 255 -25.16 7.91 -7.42
C PHE A 255 -24.22 8.87 -8.14
N VAL A 256 -24.67 10.13 -8.29
CA VAL A 256 -23.89 11.17 -8.98
C VAL A 256 -23.53 12.28 -7.98
N ALA A 257 -22.25 12.58 -7.88
CA ALA A 257 -21.73 13.71 -7.13
C ALA A 257 -21.37 14.86 -8.08
N VAL A 258 -21.93 16.04 -7.80
CA VAL A 258 -21.78 17.26 -8.62
C VAL A 258 -20.75 18.20 -7.99
N SER A 259 -20.92 18.53 -6.70
CA SER A 259 -20.02 19.48 -6.02
C SER A 259 -18.62 18.90 -5.78
N PRO A 260 -17.59 19.73 -5.74
CA PRO A 260 -16.23 19.30 -5.44
C PRO A 260 -16.13 18.54 -4.11
N GLU A 261 -16.88 18.95 -3.08
CA GLU A 261 -16.90 18.33 -1.74
C GLU A 261 -17.51 16.93 -1.81
N ALA A 262 -18.64 16.75 -2.51
CA ALA A 262 -19.28 15.45 -2.68
C ALA A 262 -18.39 14.50 -3.49
N ARG A 263 -17.75 14.99 -4.57
CA ARG A 263 -16.79 14.22 -5.37
C ARG A 263 -15.59 13.77 -4.54
N LYS A 264 -15.01 14.68 -3.73
CA LYS A 264 -13.91 14.35 -2.82
C LYS A 264 -14.31 13.26 -1.83
N LYS A 265 -15.54 13.29 -1.30
CA LYS A 265 -16.05 12.27 -0.39
C LYS A 265 -16.15 10.90 -1.07
N PHE A 266 -16.59 10.81 -2.34
CA PHE A 266 -16.65 9.55 -3.08
C PHE A 266 -15.24 8.95 -3.28
N TRP A 267 -14.24 9.78 -3.58
CA TRP A 267 -12.87 9.33 -3.78
C TRP A 267 -12.12 8.99 -2.48
N LEU A 268 -12.61 9.43 -1.31
CA LEU A 268 -11.95 9.18 -0.02
C LEU A 268 -11.89 7.68 0.29
N ASP A 269 -12.97 6.94 0.02
CA ASP A 269 -13.03 5.50 0.27
C ASP A 269 -11.99 4.76 -0.59
N ARG A 270 -11.83 5.16 -1.85
CA ARG A 270 -10.82 4.58 -2.76
C ARG A 270 -9.39 4.86 -2.31
N ALA A 271 -9.13 5.97 -1.64
CA ALA A 271 -7.80 6.34 -1.16
C ALA A 271 -7.30 5.46 0.01
N ARG A 272 -8.18 4.71 0.69
CA ARG A 272 -7.88 3.92 1.90
C ARG A 272 -7.48 2.47 1.62
N THR A 273 -7.13 2.10 0.40
CA THR A 273 -6.84 0.70 0.02
C THR A 273 -5.75 0.01 0.85
N ALA A 274 -4.83 0.76 1.49
CA ALA A 274 -3.86 0.18 2.41
C ALA A 274 -4.48 -0.47 3.67
N ALA A 275 -5.74 -0.13 4.00
CA ALA A 275 -6.44 -0.70 5.16
C ALA A 275 -6.67 -2.23 5.06
N ILE A 276 -6.55 -2.82 3.87
CA ILE A 276 -6.70 -4.28 3.70
C ILE A 276 -5.67 -5.07 4.53
N ALA A 277 -4.48 -4.54 4.76
CA ALA A 277 -3.44 -5.17 5.57
C ALA A 277 -3.73 -5.15 7.07
N ARG A 278 -4.69 -4.34 7.54
CA ARG A 278 -5.05 -4.25 8.97
C ARG A 278 -5.54 -5.57 9.57
N HIS A 279 -6.12 -6.44 8.74
CA HIS A 279 -6.66 -7.72 9.19
C HIS A 279 -5.60 -8.77 9.54
N THR A 280 -4.36 -8.60 9.08
CA THR A 280 -3.27 -9.56 9.25
C THR A 280 -2.12 -9.04 10.11
N ASN A 281 -2.19 -7.78 10.56
CA ASN A 281 -1.10 -7.09 11.26
C ASN A 281 0.22 -7.13 10.49
N ALA A 282 0.16 -7.06 9.16
CA ALA A 282 1.33 -7.29 8.34
C ALA A 282 1.29 -6.43 7.08
N PHE A 283 2.22 -6.65 6.22
CA PHE A 283 2.24 -5.97 4.97
C PHE A 283 1.39 -6.70 3.92
N LYS A 284 1.15 -6.08 2.78
CA LYS A 284 0.46 -6.71 1.67
C LYS A 284 1.41 -6.91 0.49
N ILE A 285 1.40 -8.09 -0.07
CA ILE A 285 1.88 -8.34 -1.42
C ILE A 285 0.87 -7.64 -2.35
N ASN A 286 1.35 -6.74 -3.17
CA ASN A 286 0.51 -5.94 -4.07
C ASN A 286 1.02 -6.11 -5.50
N GLU A 287 0.68 -7.24 -6.10
CA GLU A 287 1.01 -7.52 -7.48
C GLU A 287 -0.06 -6.95 -8.39
N ASP A 288 0.37 -6.42 -9.53
CA ASP A 288 -0.53 -5.91 -10.54
C ASP A 288 -0.37 -6.67 -11.86
N VAL A 289 -1.49 -6.80 -12.56
CA VAL A 289 -1.55 -7.36 -13.91
C VAL A 289 -2.42 -6.45 -14.77
N VAL A 290 -2.34 -6.59 -16.09
CA VAL A 290 -3.31 -5.93 -16.99
C VAL A 290 -4.00 -6.98 -17.82
N ILE A 291 -5.33 -6.92 -17.82
CA ILE A 291 -6.20 -7.87 -18.49
C ILE A 291 -6.99 -7.13 -19.58
N PRO A 292 -7.17 -7.70 -20.78
CA PRO A 292 -8.09 -7.17 -21.76
C PRO A 292 -9.48 -7.00 -21.15
N LEU A 293 -10.11 -5.85 -21.34
CA LEU A 293 -11.37 -5.51 -20.64
C LEU A 293 -12.47 -6.54 -20.85
N ASN A 294 -12.57 -7.09 -22.07
CA ASN A 294 -13.54 -8.14 -22.42
C ASN A 294 -13.28 -9.49 -21.71
N ARG A 295 -12.07 -9.74 -21.18
CA ARG A 295 -11.68 -10.95 -20.44
C ARG A 295 -11.69 -10.77 -18.91
N MET A 296 -12.07 -9.56 -18.45
CA MET A 296 -12.03 -9.22 -17.02
C MET A 296 -12.94 -10.10 -16.16
N GLY A 297 -14.09 -10.54 -16.70
CA GLY A 297 -15.00 -11.46 -16.02
C GLY A 297 -14.33 -12.81 -15.72
N GLU A 298 -13.67 -13.40 -16.72
CA GLU A 298 -12.93 -14.67 -16.58
C GLU A 298 -11.79 -14.55 -15.56
N TYR A 299 -11.10 -13.40 -15.57
CA TYR A 299 -10.06 -13.14 -14.58
C TYR A 299 -10.63 -13.10 -13.16
N THR A 300 -11.75 -12.38 -12.95
CA THR A 300 -12.40 -12.30 -11.63
C THR A 300 -12.86 -13.66 -11.14
N ASP A 301 -13.42 -14.50 -11.99
CA ASP A 301 -13.81 -15.88 -11.65
C ASP A 301 -12.59 -16.73 -11.25
N GLY A 302 -11.49 -16.60 -11.97
CA GLY A 302 -10.24 -17.28 -11.62
C GLY A 302 -9.69 -16.87 -10.25
N ILE A 303 -9.78 -15.58 -9.91
CA ILE A 303 -9.40 -15.08 -8.58
C ILE A 303 -10.35 -15.59 -7.50
N GLU A 304 -11.67 -15.64 -7.74
CA GLU A 304 -12.62 -16.21 -6.78
C GLU A 304 -12.36 -17.70 -6.58
N ARG A 305 -11.96 -18.43 -7.63
CA ARG A 305 -11.52 -19.82 -7.50
C ARG A 305 -10.34 -19.96 -6.55
N ILE A 306 -9.31 -19.15 -6.71
CA ILE A 306 -8.15 -19.11 -5.80
C ILE A 306 -8.60 -18.81 -4.36
N ASN A 307 -9.47 -17.84 -4.17
CA ASN A 307 -9.99 -17.46 -2.84
C ASN A 307 -10.79 -18.57 -2.17
N VAL A 308 -11.64 -19.27 -2.91
CA VAL A 308 -12.43 -20.40 -2.41
C VAL A 308 -11.50 -21.51 -1.93
N GLU A 309 -10.52 -21.90 -2.73
CA GLU A 309 -9.56 -22.96 -2.38
C GLU A 309 -8.73 -22.59 -1.15
N LEU A 310 -8.16 -21.35 -1.09
CA LEU A 310 -7.40 -20.86 0.07
C LEU A 310 -8.27 -20.82 1.33
N SER A 311 -9.54 -20.44 1.20
CA SER A 311 -10.47 -20.40 2.31
C SER A 311 -10.79 -21.81 2.85
N ILE A 312 -10.95 -22.80 1.96
CA ILE A 312 -11.20 -24.19 2.37
C ILE A 312 -9.94 -24.78 3.00
N LYS A 313 -8.75 -24.56 2.44
CA LYS A 313 -7.47 -25.01 3.01
C LYS A 313 -7.28 -24.49 4.43
N ASN A 314 -7.53 -23.20 4.68
CA ASN A 314 -7.44 -22.62 6.04
C ASN A 314 -8.45 -23.24 7.01
N LYS A 315 -9.66 -23.59 6.54
CA LYS A 315 -10.64 -24.29 7.36
C LYS A 315 -10.28 -25.76 7.64
N LEU A 316 -9.63 -26.44 6.69
CA LEU A 316 -9.08 -27.76 6.92
C LEU A 316 -7.96 -27.77 7.95
N GLN A 317 -7.09 -26.74 7.92
CA GLN A 317 -6.10 -26.53 8.99
C GLN A 317 -6.78 -26.35 10.34
N LEU A 318 -7.86 -25.54 10.41
CA LEU A 318 -8.64 -25.38 11.63
C LEU A 318 -9.20 -26.72 12.13
N ALA A 319 -9.78 -27.53 11.24
CA ALA A 319 -10.30 -28.86 11.62
C ALA A 319 -9.18 -29.75 12.18
N THR A 320 -8.00 -29.76 11.59
CA THR A 320 -6.84 -30.52 12.06
C THR A 320 -6.38 -30.05 13.45
N GLU A 321 -6.27 -28.74 13.68
CA GLU A 321 -5.88 -28.21 15.01
C GLU A 321 -6.94 -28.49 16.08
N LEU A 322 -8.23 -28.37 15.74
CA LEU A 322 -9.31 -28.74 16.63
C LEU A 322 -9.31 -30.23 16.98
N ARG A 323 -9.11 -31.09 15.97
CA ARG A 323 -8.99 -32.54 16.18
C ARG A 323 -7.86 -32.87 17.16
N THR A 324 -6.69 -32.27 16.94
CA THR A 324 -5.52 -32.45 17.79
C THR A 324 -5.81 -32.02 19.23
N TYR A 325 -6.44 -30.86 19.43
CA TYR A 325 -6.85 -30.39 20.77
C TYR A 325 -7.87 -31.33 21.45
N LEU A 326 -8.93 -31.72 20.73
CA LEU A 326 -10.03 -32.52 21.26
C LEU A 326 -9.61 -33.99 21.55
N SER A 327 -8.60 -34.51 20.83
CA SER A 327 -8.01 -35.84 21.07
C SER A 327 -6.90 -35.87 22.12
N GLY A 328 -6.50 -34.72 22.66
CA GLY A 328 -5.30 -34.54 23.50
C GLY A 328 -5.38 -35.06 24.94
N GLY A 329 -6.31 -35.95 25.31
CA GLY A 329 -6.33 -36.74 26.54
C GLY A 329 -6.73 -36.00 27.82
N HIS A 330 -6.54 -34.69 27.96
CA HIS A 330 -6.84 -33.92 29.16
C HIS A 330 -7.54 -32.59 28.86
N LEU A 331 -8.82 -32.66 28.43
CA LEU A 331 -9.62 -31.46 28.23
C LEU A 331 -9.96 -30.79 29.57
N PRO A 332 -9.77 -29.48 29.76
CA PRO A 332 -10.01 -28.79 31.03
C PRO A 332 -11.53 -28.67 31.30
N LEU A 333 -11.93 -28.85 32.56
CA LEU A 333 -13.25 -28.47 33.04
C LEU A 333 -13.16 -27.18 33.88
N GLU A 334 -14.19 -26.34 33.81
CA GLU A 334 -14.24 -25.13 34.65
C GLU A 334 -14.40 -25.56 36.12
N LYS A 335 -13.55 -25.01 37.00
CA LYS A 335 -13.61 -25.31 38.44
C LYS A 335 -14.91 -24.73 39.01
N SER A 336 -15.73 -25.54 39.68
CA SER A 336 -16.76 -25.01 40.58
C SER A 336 -16.07 -24.51 41.85
N ASP A 337 -16.49 -23.37 42.38
CA ASP A 337 -15.90 -22.75 43.58
C ASP A 337 -15.93 -23.67 44.82
N ASP A 338 -16.70 -24.76 44.77
CA ASP A 338 -16.90 -25.74 45.87
C ASP A 338 -16.08 -27.04 45.73
N ALA A 339 -15.27 -27.23 44.66
CA ALA A 339 -14.60 -28.51 44.45
C ALA A 339 -13.12 -28.45 44.92
N GLY A 340 -12.90 -28.81 46.17
CA GLY A 340 -11.63 -29.36 46.61
C GLY A 340 -11.28 -30.60 45.76
N ASN A 341 -10.02 -30.72 45.33
CA ASN A 341 -9.35 -31.85 44.67
C ASN A 341 -10.29 -32.95 44.15
N SER A 342 -10.99 -32.72 43.03
CA SER A 342 -11.86 -33.74 42.44
C SER A 342 -11.00 -34.81 41.76
N ASP A 343 -11.13 -36.04 42.20
CA ASP A 343 -10.55 -37.25 41.65
C ASP A 343 -10.70 -37.33 40.12
N SER A 344 -9.67 -37.84 39.46
CA SER A 344 -9.66 -38.09 37.99
C SER A 344 -10.88 -38.91 37.53
N VAL A 345 -11.40 -39.78 38.37
CA VAL A 345 -12.61 -40.62 38.15
C VAL A 345 -13.86 -39.76 37.96
N ALA A 346 -14.09 -38.77 38.84
CA ALA A 346 -15.24 -37.88 38.73
C ALA A 346 -15.22 -37.03 37.47
N ARG A 347 -14.04 -36.67 37.01
CA ARG A 347 -13.81 -35.92 35.74
C ARG A 347 -14.16 -36.76 34.53
N ASP A 348 -13.72 -38.03 34.46
CA ASP A 348 -13.98 -38.93 33.34
C ASP A 348 -15.50 -39.26 33.26
N GLU A 349 -16.18 -39.35 34.38
CA GLU A 349 -17.66 -39.50 34.44
C GLU A 349 -18.37 -38.26 33.87
N ILE A 350 -17.92 -37.04 34.22
CA ILE A 350 -18.49 -35.78 33.71
C ILE A 350 -18.23 -35.63 32.19
N MET A 351 -17.04 -36.00 31.74
CA MET A 351 -16.69 -35.92 30.32
C MET A 351 -17.43 -36.96 29.48
N GLY A 352 -17.53 -38.19 29.97
CA GLY A 352 -18.13 -39.30 29.24
C GLY A 352 -17.54 -39.45 27.83
N ASP A 353 -18.37 -39.73 26.87
CA ASP A 353 -17.98 -39.95 25.47
C ASP A 353 -17.93 -38.64 24.60
N ARG A 354 -18.14 -37.47 25.22
CA ARG A 354 -18.16 -36.16 24.52
C ARG A 354 -16.89 -35.86 23.72
N PRO A 355 -15.69 -36.18 24.22
CA PRO A 355 -14.47 -35.98 23.40
C PRO A 355 -14.49 -36.82 22.13
N ALA A 356 -14.91 -38.08 22.21
CA ALA A 356 -15.02 -38.97 21.06
C ALA A 356 -16.10 -38.48 20.07
N GLN A 357 -17.24 -38.02 20.57
CA GLN A 357 -18.29 -37.42 19.73
C GLN A 357 -17.78 -36.14 19.03
N ALA A 358 -17.04 -35.29 19.73
CA ALA A 358 -16.49 -34.08 19.18
C ALA A 358 -15.41 -34.34 18.09
N VAL A 359 -14.55 -35.34 18.32
CA VAL A 359 -13.56 -35.79 17.34
C VAL A 359 -14.27 -36.36 16.10
N ALA A 360 -15.26 -37.24 16.27
CA ALA A 360 -16.04 -37.81 15.16
C ALA A 360 -16.75 -36.73 14.35
N LEU A 361 -17.31 -35.69 15.01
CA LEU A 361 -17.86 -34.52 14.32
C LEU A 361 -16.84 -33.79 13.47
N VAL A 362 -15.67 -33.50 14.06
CA VAL A 362 -14.60 -32.80 13.33
C VAL A 362 -14.12 -33.61 12.15
N ASP A 363 -13.94 -34.94 12.31
CA ASP A 363 -13.51 -35.83 11.23
C ASP A 363 -14.53 -35.87 10.08
N ALA A 364 -15.83 -35.95 10.37
CA ALA A 364 -16.89 -35.90 9.37
C ALA A 364 -16.92 -34.57 8.59
N VAL A 365 -16.76 -33.46 9.30
CA VAL A 365 -16.70 -32.12 8.67
C VAL A 365 -15.43 -31.95 7.84
N GLN A 366 -14.30 -32.44 8.33
CA GLN A 366 -13.02 -32.41 7.60
C GLN A 366 -13.10 -33.24 6.32
N ALA A 367 -13.68 -34.44 6.36
CA ALA A 367 -13.88 -35.28 5.19
C ALA A 367 -14.75 -34.57 4.14
N ARG A 368 -15.88 -33.98 4.56
CA ARG A 368 -16.76 -33.21 3.68
C ARG A 368 -16.05 -32.02 3.04
N TRP A 369 -15.34 -31.21 3.83
CA TRP A 369 -14.60 -30.06 3.28
C TRP A 369 -13.48 -30.46 2.34
N SER A 370 -12.77 -31.58 2.63
CA SER A 370 -11.74 -32.14 1.76
C SER A 370 -12.34 -32.63 0.44
N TYR A 371 -13.51 -33.30 0.49
CA TYR A 371 -14.23 -33.69 -0.71
C TYR A 371 -14.59 -32.48 -1.59
N VAL A 372 -15.19 -31.46 -0.99
CA VAL A 372 -15.55 -30.23 -1.72
C VAL A 372 -14.32 -29.60 -2.39
N LEU A 373 -13.20 -29.50 -1.66
CA LEU A 373 -11.96 -28.92 -2.21
C LEU A 373 -11.44 -29.71 -3.42
N ALA A 374 -11.50 -31.04 -3.33
CA ALA A 374 -10.99 -31.94 -4.39
C ALA A 374 -11.89 -31.99 -5.65
N HIS A 375 -13.18 -31.65 -5.50
CA HIS A 375 -14.18 -31.84 -6.56
C HIS A 375 -14.88 -30.55 -7.00
N LEU A 376 -14.25 -29.38 -6.80
CA LEU A 376 -14.83 -28.09 -7.16
C LEU A 376 -15.29 -28.02 -8.62
N ASP A 377 -14.62 -28.70 -9.55
CA ASP A 377 -14.96 -28.72 -10.98
C ASP A 377 -16.00 -29.79 -11.35
N GLN A 378 -16.42 -30.61 -10.40
CA GLN A 378 -17.39 -31.66 -10.67
C GLN A 378 -18.78 -31.05 -10.87
N LYS A 379 -19.49 -31.51 -11.92
CA LYS A 379 -20.88 -31.06 -12.17
C LYS A 379 -21.80 -31.54 -11.05
N LEU A 380 -22.73 -30.69 -10.66
CA LEU A 380 -23.69 -31.00 -9.59
C LEU A 380 -24.50 -32.25 -9.90
N ALA A 381 -24.89 -32.48 -11.16
CA ALA A 381 -25.62 -33.65 -11.59
C ALA A 381 -24.85 -34.99 -11.34
N ALA A 382 -23.54 -34.94 -11.27
CA ALA A 382 -22.72 -36.14 -11.01
C ALA A 382 -22.61 -36.48 -9.53
N ILE A 383 -22.90 -35.57 -8.61
CA ILE A 383 -22.82 -35.79 -7.17
C ILE A 383 -24.19 -35.86 -6.47
N ASP A 384 -25.27 -35.62 -7.19
CA ASP A 384 -26.63 -35.55 -6.62
C ASP A 384 -27.01 -36.81 -5.82
N HIS A 385 -26.58 -37.99 -6.27
CA HIS A 385 -26.82 -39.28 -5.61
C HIS A 385 -25.95 -39.52 -4.35
N GLN A 386 -24.93 -38.70 -4.09
CA GLN A 386 -23.99 -38.82 -2.96
C GLN A 386 -24.22 -37.77 -1.88
N LEU A 387 -25.21 -36.88 -2.02
CA LEU A 387 -25.41 -35.75 -1.13
C LEU A 387 -25.67 -36.18 0.33
N ASP A 388 -26.39 -37.26 0.56
CA ASP A 388 -26.67 -37.75 1.91
C ASP A 388 -25.40 -38.31 2.57
N GLU A 389 -24.58 -39.07 1.84
CA GLU A 389 -23.29 -39.60 2.31
C GLU A 389 -22.31 -38.48 2.69
N LEU A 390 -22.37 -37.38 1.95
CA LEU A 390 -21.56 -36.20 2.20
C LEU A 390 -22.14 -35.28 3.30
N GLY A 391 -23.30 -35.62 3.86
CA GLY A 391 -24.01 -34.76 4.84
C GLY A 391 -24.53 -33.45 4.22
N LEU A 392 -24.81 -33.47 2.91
CA LEU A 392 -25.32 -32.33 2.12
C LEU A 392 -26.80 -32.54 1.70
N GLY A 393 -27.46 -33.57 2.16
CA GLY A 393 -28.83 -33.93 1.76
C GLY A 393 -29.86 -32.79 1.98
N SER A 394 -29.63 -31.91 2.94
CA SER A 394 -30.47 -30.72 3.13
C SER A 394 -30.39 -29.70 1.98
N LEU A 395 -29.42 -29.83 1.07
CA LEU A 395 -29.24 -28.97 -0.11
C LEU A 395 -29.77 -29.60 -1.40
N SER A 396 -30.30 -30.85 -1.37
CA SER A 396 -30.77 -31.55 -2.59
C SER A 396 -31.78 -30.74 -3.40
N ALA A 397 -32.75 -30.08 -2.76
CA ALA A 397 -33.72 -29.24 -3.44
C ALA A 397 -33.06 -28.00 -4.12
N ALA A 398 -32.10 -27.38 -3.46
CA ALA A 398 -31.37 -26.23 -4.01
C ALA A 398 -30.46 -26.64 -5.19
N PHE A 399 -29.82 -27.82 -5.10
CA PHE A 399 -29.01 -28.37 -6.18
C PHE A 399 -29.85 -28.78 -7.38
N ALA A 400 -31.00 -29.45 -7.18
CA ALA A 400 -31.94 -29.80 -8.22
C ALA A 400 -32.45 -28.55 -8.97
N LEU A 401 -32.80 -27.48 -8.24
CA LEU A 401 -33.18 -26.20 -8.84
C LEU A 401 -32.04 -25.60 -9.66
N ARG A 402 -30.81 -25.64 -9.16
CA ARG A 402 -29.63 -25.14 -9.85
C ARG A 402 -29.34 -25.93 -11.12
N ILE A 403 -29.38 -27.27 -11.06
CA ILE A 403 -29.23 -28.15 -12.20
C ILE A 403 -30.30 -27.85 -13.27
N GLY A 404 -31.54 -27.65 -12.86
CA GLY A 404 -32.64 -27.32 -13.77
C GLY A 404 -32.44 -26.00 -14.51
N SER A 405 -31.86 -25.00 -13.85
CA SER A 405 -31.58 -23.70 -14.47
C SER A 405 -30.22 -23.62 -15.19
N GLN A 406 -29.22 -24.39 -14.75
CA GLN A 406 -27.86 -24.45 -15.29
C GLN A 406 -27.33 -25.87 -15.22
N PRO A 407 -27.56 -26.69 -16.29
CA PRO A 407 -27.17 -28.12 -16.31
C PRO A 407 -25.68 -28.39 -16.13
N ASP A 408 -24.84 -27.42 -16.50
CA ASP A 408 -23.38 -27.49 -16.39
C ASP A 408 -22.84 -26.90 -15.07
N ALA A 409 -23.71 -26.49 -14.14
CA ALA A 409 -23.29 -25.95 -12.86
C ALA A 409 -22.40 -26.95 -12.09
N THR A 410 -21.32 -26.42 -11.52
CA THR A 410 -20.32 -27.19 -10.79
C THR A 410 -20.46 -26.97 -9.27
N LEU A 411 -19.74 -27.78 -8.51
CA LEU A 411 -19.64 -27.58 -7.04
C LEU A 411 -19.01 -26.23 -6.70
N PHE A 412 -18.11 -25.71 -7.54
CA PHE A 412 -17.55 -24.38 -7.40
C PHE A 412 -18.64 -23.28 -7.44
N ASP A 413 -19.59 -23.37 -8.37
CA ASP A 413 -20.64 -22.36 -8.56
C ASP A 413 -21.50 -22.21 -7.27
N VAL A 414 -21.88 -23.33 -6.66
CA VAL A 414 -22.69 -23.31 -5.43
C VAL A 414 -21.91 -22.93 -4.17
N VAL A 415 -20.59 -23.10 -4.17
CA VAL A 415 -19.72 -22.58 -3.11
C VAL A 415 -19.53 -21.07 -3.28
N GLN A 416 -19.36 -20.60 -4.51
CA GLN A 416 -19.15 -19.19 -4.84
C GLN A 416 -20.38 -18.33 -4.51
N ASP A 417 -21.57 -18.80 -4.86
CA ASP A 417 -22.83 -18.08 -4.56
C ASP A 417 -23.36 -18.27 -3.12
N HIS A 418 -22.65 -19.09 -2.33
CA HIS A 418 -22.98 -19.43 -0.95
C HIS A 418 -24.23 -20.30 -0.79
N THR A 419 -24.74 -20.96 -1.82
CA THR A 419 -25.75 -22.01 -1.70
C THR A 419 -25.20 -23.15 -0.83
N LEU A 420 -23.96 -23.58 -1.11
CA LEU A 420 -23.19 -24.43 -0.20
C LEU A 420 -22.22 -23.58 0.63
N ARG A 421 -22.47 -23.50 1.93
CA ARG A 421 -21.61 -22.74 2.85
C ARG A 421 -20.67 -23.67 3.60
N ILE A 422 -19.36 -23.41 3.50
CA ILE A 422 -18.33 -24.02 4.33
C ILE A 422 -18.05 -23.07 5.50
N SER A 423 -18.56 -23.40 6.68
CA SER A 423 -18.67 -22.44 7.78
C SER A 423 -18.26 -23.00 9.14
N TRP A 424 -17.20 -22.44 9.75
CA TRP A 424 -16.86 -22.67 11.15
C TRP A 424 -18.06 -22.52 12.09
N LYS A 425 -18.88 -21.48 11.90
CA LYS A 425 -19.98 -21.17 12.78
C LYS A 425 -21.09 -22.21 12.75
N GLN A 426 -21.43 -22.70 11.54
CA GLN A 426 -22.54 -23.64 11.32
C GLN A 426 -22.08 -25.10 11.44
N ASP A 427 -20.96 -25.45 10.79
CA ASP A 427 -20.55 -26.84 10.68
C ASP A 427 -19.82 -27.36 11.92
N LEU A 428 -19.11 -26.52 12.66
CA LEU A 428 -18.33 -26.94 13.82
C LEU A 428 -18.79 -26.25 15.10
N ARG A 429 -18.76 -24.91 15.19
CA ARG A 429 -19.01 -24.21 16.45
C ARG A 429 -20.40 -24.49 17.05
N ALA A 430 -21.43 -24.47 16.21
CA ALA A 430 -22.81 -24.73 16.68
C ALA A 430 -22.95 -26.16 17.19
N GLN A 431 -22.37 -27.13 16.49
CA GLN A 431 -22.43 -28.56 16.85
C GLN A 431 -21.57 -28.86 18.11
N LEU A 432 -20.36 -28.32 18.20
CA LEU A 432 -19.50 -28.45 19.38
C LEU A 432 -20.18 -27.90 20.65
N ARG A 433 -20.97 -26.82 20.53
CA ARG A 433 -21.78 -26.30 21.64
C ARG A 433 -22.91 -27.24 22.08
N GLN A 434 -23.39 -28.09 21.19
CA GLN A 434 -24.37 -29.12 21.57
C GLN A 434 -23.69 -30.28 22.30
N VAL A 435 -22.53 -30.72 21.81
CA VAL A 435 -21.71 -31.77 22.45
C VAL A 435 -21.26 -31.33 23.84
N PHE A 436 -20.72 -30.14 23.97
CA PHE A 436 -20.24 -29.54 25.23
C PHE A 436 -21.26 -28.55 25.80
N ASN A 437 -22.47 -29.04 26.07
CA ASN A 437 -23.52 -28.21 26.63
C ASN A 437 -23.40 -28.15 28.18
N GLY A 438 -23.23 -26.95 28.72
CA GLY A 438 -23.15 -26.69 30.15
C GLY A 438 -21.95 -25.83 30.56
N ALA A 439 -22.03 -25.19 31.71
CA ALA A 439 -21.04 -24.27 32.25
C ALA A 439 -19.65 -24.93 32.44
N ALA A 440 -19.65 -26.20 32.87
CA ALA A 440 -18.43 -26.97 33.11
C ALA A 440 -17.49 -27.08 31.88
N TYR A 441 -18.05 -26.98 30.67
CA TYR A 441 -17.29 -27.14 29.41
C TYR A 441 -16.90 -25.81 28.75
N LYS A 442 -17.15 -24.69 29.40
CA LYS A 442 -16.92 -23.36 28.83
C LYS A 442 -15.48 -23.16 28.42
N CYS A 443 -14.49 -23.58 29.21
CA CYS A 443 -13.09 -23.47 28.88
C CYS A 443 -12.70 -24.26 27.61
N ILE A 444 -13.34 -25.42 27.34
CA ILE A 444 -13.14 -26.17 26.10
C ILE A 444 -13.65 -25.36 24.91
N LEU A 445 -14.85 -24.79 24.99
CA LEU A 445 -15.43 -23.99 23.92
C LEU A 445 -14.67 -22.67 23.68
N ASP A 446 -14.16 -22.07 24.74
CA ASP A 446 -13.34 -20.87 24.68
C ASP A 446 -12.02 -21.18 23.96
N GLU A 447 -11.35 -22.31 24.25
CA GLU A 447 -10.16 -22.75 23.57
C GLU A 447 -10.40 -23.07 22.08
N THR A 448 -11.52 -23.78 21.75
CA THR A 448 -11.87 -23.98 20.32
C THR A 448 -12.05 -22.65 19.58
N THR A 449 -12.57 -21.63 20.27
CA THR A 449 -12.70 -20.28 19.72
C THR A 449 -11.33 -19.58 19.59
N ALA A 450 -10.41 -19.80 20.53
CA ALA A 450 -9.05 -19.29 20.48
C ALA A 450 -8.26 -19.91 19.33
N ILE A 451 -8.36 -21.24 19.14
CA ILE A 451 -7.80 -21.97 18.00
C ILE A 451 -8.32 -21.36 16.68
N HIS A 452 -9.64 -21.21 16.55
CA HIS A 452 -10.22 -20.58 15.36
C HIS A 452 -9.65 -19.17 15.10
N LYS A 453 -9.52 -18.33 16.13
CA LYS A 453 -8.95 -16.98 15.97
C LYS A 453 -7.49 -17.03 15.54
N ARG A 454 -6.69 -17.98 16.08
CA ARG A 454 -5.28 -18.17 15.71
C ARG A 454 -5.15 -18.58 14.24
N VAL A 455 -5.87 -19.63 13.82
CA VAL A 455 -5.85 -20.11 12.43
C VAL A 455 -6.39 -19.06 11.44
N LEU A 456 -7.39 -18.28 11.84
CA LEU A 456 -7.91 -17.22 10.99
C LEU A 456 -6.87 -16.12 10.69
N ARG A 457 -5.90 -15.88 11.59
CA ARG A 457 -4.83 -14.90 11.39
C ARG A 457 -3.82 -15.32 10.32
N SER A 458 -3.59 -16.63 10.13
CA SER A 458 -2.72 -17.14 9.06
C SER A 458 -3.42 -17.29 7.70
N ARG A 459 -4.67 -16.84 7.57
CA ARG A 459 -5.43 -16.95 6.33
C ARG A 459 -4.89 -16.06 5.22
N VAL A 460 -4.48 -16.65 4.11
CA VAL A 460 -4.18 -15.95 2.86
C VAL A 460 -5.48 -15.76 2.06
N PHE A 461 -5.67 -14.59 1.48
CA PHE A 461 -6.74 -14.30 0.54
C PHE A 461 -6.33 -13.19 -0.43
N VAL A 462 -6.98 -13.16 -1.58
CA VAL A 462 -6.75 -12.14 -2.61
C VAL A 462 -7.90 -11.15 -2.60
N ALA A 463 -7.59 -9.88 -2.43
CA ALA A 463 -8.55 -8.78 -2.58
C ALA A 463 -8.20 -7.95 -3.82
N LEU A 464 -9.21 -7.54 -4.58
CA LEU A 464 -9.04 -6.84 -5.85
C LEU A 464 -9.41 -5.36 -5.72
N HIS A 465 -8.53 -4.51 -6.24
CA HIS A 465 -8.92 -3.19 -6.71
C HIS A 465 -8.32 -2.95 -8.10
N MET A 466 -8.97 -2.13 -8.88
CA MET A 466 -8.59 -1.98 -10.29
C MET A 466 -8.65 -0.52 -10.72
N HIS A 467 -7.74 -0.16 -11.63
CA HIS A 467 -7.97 0.90 -12.59
C HIS A 467 -8.84 0.30 -13.70
N ALA A 468 -10.15 0.23 -13.45
CA ALA A 468 -11.06 -0.56 -14.27
C ALA A 468 -11.19 -0.03 -15.72
N GLY A 469 -10.91 1.27 -15.94
CA GLY A 469 -10.97 1.86 -17.26
C GLY A 469 -9.84 1.48 -18.21
N ASP A 470 -8.72 0.92 -17.70
CA ASP A 470 -7.56 0.51 -18.49
C ASP A 470 -7.15 -0.96 -18.27
N GLY A 471 -7.94 -1.71 -17.52
CA GLY A 471 -7.72 -3.14 -17.30
C GLY A 471 -6.62 -3.50 -16.32
N ASN A 472 -6.05 -2.53 -15.60
CA ASN A 472 -5.00 -2.77 -14.62
C ASN A 472 -5.59 -3.22 -13.29
N VAL A 473 -5.34 -4.46 -12.92
CA VAL A 473 -5.86 -5.10 -11.71
C VAL A 473 -4.75 -5.24 -10.69
N HIS A 474 -5.00 -4.74 -9.48
CA HIS A 474 -4.14 -4.92 -8.33
C HIS A 474 -4.66 -6.07 -7.47
N THR A 475 -3.88 -7.14 -7.39
CA THR A 475 -4.14 -8.27 -6.52
C THR A 475 -3.40 -8.08 -5.22
N ASN A 476 -4.14 -8.02 -4.12
CA ASN A 476 -3.58 -7.72 -2.81
C ASN A 476 -3.76 -8.90 -1.89
N LEU A 477 -2.64 -9.47 -1.46
CA LEU A 477 -2.57 -10.58 -0.52
C LEU A 477 -2.01 -10.05 0.79
N PRO A 478 -2.84 -9.83 1.83
CA PRO A 478 -2.34 -9.51 3.15
C PRO A 478 -1.63 -10.72 3.75
N VAL A 479 -0.37 -10.52 4.15
CA VAL A 479 0.47 -11.61 4.68
C VAL A 479 1.26 -11.13 5.89
N ASN A 480 1.60 -12.04 6.78
CA ASN A 480 2.58 -11.81 7.81
C ASN A 480 3.94 -12.32 7.31
N SER A 481 4.89 -11.41 7.11
CA SER A 481 6.22 -11.75 6.60
C SER A 481 7.07 -12.56 7.60
N ASP A 482 6.68 -12.62 8.87
CA ASP A 482 7.30 -13.47 9.89
C ASP A 482 6.80 -14.92 9.83
N ASP A 483 5.73 -15.18 9.09
CA ASP A 483 5.15 -16.51 8.86
C ASP A 483 5.57 -17.01 7.46
N TYR A 484 6.60 -17.84 7.43
CA TYR A 484 7.15 -18.35 6.17
C TYR A 484 6.19 -19.27 5.41
N ALA A 485 5.37 -20.05 6.12
CA ALA A 485 4.35 -20.89 5.49
C ALA A 485 3.29 -20.02 4.79
N MET A 486 2.85 -18.95 5.45
CA MET A 486 1.92 -17.98 4.85
C MET A 486 2.51 -17.27 3.64
N LEU A 487 3.82 -16.94 3.66
CA LEU A 487 4.53 -16.38 2.51
C LEU A 487 4.57 -17.36 1.33
N GLN A 488 4.81 -18.65 1.59
CA GLN A 488 4.81 -19.68 0.55
C GLN A 488 3.42 -19.86 -0.07
N ASP A 489 2.36 -19.91 0.73
CA ASP A 489 0.98 -19.98 0.22
C ASP A 489 0.63 -18.75 -0.62
N ALA A 490 1.07 -17.58 -0.20
CA ALA A 490 0.88 -16.34 -0.94
C ALA A 490 1.65 -16.35 -2.27
N HIS A 491 2.89 -16.85 -2.27
CA HIS A 491 3.69 -17.00 -3.49
C HIS A 491 3.03 -17.94 -4.50
N GLN A 492 2.53 -19.09 -4.06
CA GLN A 492 1.77 -20.02 -4.92
C GLN A 492 0.52 -19.35 -5.50
N ALA A 493 -0.16 -18.53 -4.70
CA ALA A 493 -1.30 -17.75 -5.20
C ALA A 493 -0.87 -16.72 -6.25
N VAL A 494 0.26 -16.01 -6.06
CA VAL A 494 0.81 -15.06 -7.04
C VAL A 494 1.19 -15.79 -8.33
N GLU A 495 1.84 -16.95 -8.27
CA GLU A 495 2.16 -17.75 -9.44
C GLU A 495 0.90 -18.10 -10.28
N ARG A 496 -0.17 -18.51 -9.60
CA ARG A 496 -1.47 -18.80 -10.26
C ARG A 496 -2.08 -17.54 -10.88
N ILE A 497 -1.99 -16.40 -10.21
CA ILE A 497 -2.45 -15.09 -10.71
C ILE A 497 -1.71 -14.73 -12.00
N MET A 498 -0.37 -14.87 -12.02
CA MET A 498 0.44 -14.57 -13.20
C MET A 498 0.13 -15.51 -14.39
N LYS A 499 -0.03 -16.82 -14.12
CA LYS A 499 -0.47 -17.81 -15.13
C LYS A 499 -1.85 -17.47 -15.68
N LEU A 500 -2.80 -17.12 -14.81
CA LEU A 500 -4.15 -16.71 -15.20
C LEU A 500 -4.11 -15.46 -16.09
N ALA A 501 -3.34 -14.43 -15.70
CA ALA A 501 -3.23 -13.21 -16.50
C ALA A 501 -2.69 -13.50 -17.91
N ARG A 502 -1.65 -14.32 -18.03
CA ARG A 502 -1.08 -14.72 -19.32
C ARG A 502 -2.06 -15.55 -20.17
N SER A 503 -2.83 -16.47 -19.56
CA SER A 503 -3.81 -17.28 -20.28
C SER A 503 -4.98 -16.48 -20.86
N LEU A 504 -5.16 -15.26 -20.35
CA LEU A 504 -6.19 -14.31 -20.78
C LEU A 504 -5.62 -13.20 -21.70
N ASP A 505 -4.47 -13.44 -22.31
CA ASP A 505 -3.75 -12.46 -23.16
C ASP A 505 -3.34 -11.16 -22.44
N GLY A 506 -3.32 -11.18 -21.11
CA GLY A 506 -2.84 -10.09 -20.29
C GLY A 506 -1.32 -10.03 -20.17
N VAL A 507 -0.86 -9.04 -19.39
CA VAL A 507 0.55 -8.88 -19.00
C VAL A 507 0.68 -8.86 -17.47
N ILE A 508 1.86 -9.23 -16.98
CA ILE A 508 2.13 -9.43 -15.55
C ILE A 508 2.48 -8.16 -14.78
N SER A 509 2.57 -7.01 -15.46
CA SER A 509 2.72 -5.72 -14.77
C SER A 509 2.20 -4.56 -15.61
N GLY A 510 1.37 -3.71 -14.99
CA GLY A 510 0.85 -2.47 -15.58
C GLY A 510 1.51 -1.20 -15.01
N GLU A 511 1.93 -1.22 -13.73
CA GLU A 511 2.47 -0.07 -13.01
C GLU A 511 3.64 -0.41 -12.09
N HIS A 512 3.58 -1.56 -11.38
CA HIS A 512 4.50 -1.87 -10.29
C HIS A 512 5.89 -2.30 -10.76
N GLY A 513 6.04 -2.60 -12.04
CA GLY A 513 7.27 -3.14 -12.60
C GLY A 513 7.43 -4.64 -12.34
N ILE A 514 8.58 -5.17 -12.66
CA ILE A 514 8.93 -6.58 -12.50
C ILE A 514 9.59 -6.81 -11.14
N GLY A 515 10.51 -5.95 -10.76
CA GLY A 515 11.21 -6.07 -9.48
C GLY A 515 11.92 -7.42 -9.33
N ILE A 516 11.85 -7.96 -8.10
CA ILE A 516 12.36 -9.29 -7.75
C ILE A 516 11.23 -10.31 -7.63
N THR A 517 9.99 -9.88 -7.44
CA THR A 517 8.83 -10.76 -7.19
C THR A 517 8.19 -11.32 -8.45
N LYS A 518 8.42 -10.70 -9.60
CA LYS A 518 7.84 -11.11 -10.89
C LYS A 518 8.87 -11.63 -11.89
N LEU A 519 10.17 -11.54 -11.59
CA LEU A 519 11.23 -11.90 -12.52
C LEU A 519 11.15 -13.37 -12.94
N GLU A 520 10.80 -14.26 -12.02
CA GLU A 520 10.61 -15.70 -12.28
C GLU A 520 9.45 -16.02 -13.24
N PHE A 521 8.50 -15.09 -13.41
CA PHE A 521 7.36 -15.27 -14.31
C PHE A 521 7.60 -14.72 -15.72
N LEU A 522 8.76 -14.08 -15.96
CA LEU A 522 9.20 -13.72 -17.30
C LEU A 522 9.91 -14.90 -17.96
N LYS A 523 9.69 -15.05 -19.26
CA LYS A 523 10.48 -15.97 -20.08
C LYS A 523 11.84 -15.34 -20.39
N ASP A 524 12.84 -16.15 -20.67
CA ASP A 524 14.18 -15.64 -20.99
C ASP A 524 14.19 -14.73 -22.21
N ASP A 525 13.38 -15.01 -23.23
CA ASP A 525 13.25 -14.15 -24.42
C ASP A 525 12.64 -12.78 -24.11
N GLU A 526 11.82 -12.66 -23.07
CA GLU A 526 11.20 -11.39 -22.65
C GLU A 526 12.16 -10.46 -21.90
N ILE A 527 13.22 -11.00 -21.29
CA ILE A 527 14.13 -10.21 -20.43
C ILE A 527 15.57 -10.16 -20.96
N GLN A 528 15.96 -11.02 -21.92
CA GLN A 528 17.34 -11.15 -22.37
C GLN A 528 17.86 -9.86 -23.02
N GLU A 529 17.07 -9.20 -23.86
CA GLU A 529 17.47 -7.91 -24.47
C GLU A 529 17.77 -6.84 -23.41
N PHE A 530 16.99 -6.83 -22.31
CA PHE A 530 17.27 -5.93 -21.20
C PHE A 530 18.53 -6.32 -20.42
N ARG A 531 18.77 -7.62 -20.19
CA ARG A 531 20.02 -8.09 -19.53
C ARG A 531 21.24 -7.65 -20.31
N ASP A 532 21.24 -7.84 -21.63
CA ASP A 532 22.34 -7.43 -22.52
C ASP A 532 22.52 -5.90 -22.51
N TYR A 533 21.42 -5.15 -22.54
CA TYR A 533 21.45 -3.70 -22.39
C TYR A 533 22.08 -3.29 -21.05
N LYS A 534 21.61 -3.83 -19.93
CA LYS A 534 22.12 -3.50 -18.59
C LYS A 534 23.60 -3.81 -18.43
N LEU A 535 24.06 -4.97 -18.89
CA LEU A 535 25.47 -5.35 -18.84
C LEU A 535 26.36 -4.44 -19.71
N ARG A 536 25.83 -3.95 -20.83
CA ARG A 536 26.53 -3.02 -21.70
C ARG A 536 26.63 -1.60 -21.12
N VAL A 537 25.52 -1.08 -20.53
CA VAL A 537 25.48 0.32 -20.05
C VAL A 537 26.02 0.46 -18.62
N ASP A 538 25.94 -0.58 -17.81
CA ASP A 538 26.39 -0.59 -16.42
C ASP A 538 27.11 -1.91 -16.07
N PRO A 539 28.27 -2.19 -16.67
CA PRO A 539 29.00 -3.44 -16.48
C PRO A 539 29.48 -3.64 -15.04
N GLU A 540 29.68 -2.57 -14.30
CA GLU A 540 30.10 -2.63 -12.89
C GLU A 540 28.93 -2.78 -11.91
N GLY A 541 27.69 -2.69 -12.39
CA GLY A 541 26.50 -2.79 -11.58
C GLY A 541 26.36 -1.68 -10.54
N ARG A 542 26.66 -0.43 -10.91
CA ARG A 542 26.61 0.75 -10.04
C ARG A 542 25.19 1.11 -9.61
N PHE A 543 24.19 0.83 -10.47
CA PHE A 543 22.78 1.13 -10.22
C PHE A 543 21.97 -0.14 -10.00
N ASN A 544 21.37 -0.30 -8.81
CA ASN A 544 20.55 -1.45 -8.44
C ASN A 544 21.17 -2.80 -8.87
N LYS A 545 22.38 -3.06 -8.37
CA LYS A 545 23.17 -4.26 -8.69
C LYS A 545 22.33 -5.53 -8.55
N GLY A 546 22.31 -6.36 -9.60
CA GLY A 546 21.61 -7.64 -9.64
C GLY A 546 20.09 -7.54 -9.90
N LYS A 547 19.49 -6.36 -9.77
CA LYS A 547 18.06 -6.19 -10.03
C LYS A 547 17.73 -6.45 -11.50
N LEU A 548 16.72 -7.28 -11.76
CA LEU A 548 16.26 -7.70 -13.09
C LEU A 548 17.27 -8.57 -13.87
N LEU A 549 18.35 -9.03 -13.23
CA LEU A 549 19.39 -9.84 -13.89
C LEU A 549 19.30 -11.32 -13.52
N ASN A 550 19.22 -11.65 -12.22
CA ASN A 550 19.36 -13.01 -11.71
C ASN A 550 18.29 -13.34 -10.67
N LEU A 551 17.85 -14.61 -10.68
CA LEU A 551 17.09 -15.25 -9.61
C LEU A 551 17.99 -16.01 -8.61
N GLU A 552 19.32 -15.94 -8.77
CA GLU A 552 20.26 -16.68 -7.93
C GLU A 552 20.62 -15.93 -6.63
N GLY A 553 21.01 -16.67 -5.61
CA GLY A 553 21.49 -16.14 -4.34
C GLY A 553 20.38 -15.45 -3.52
N ALA A 554 20.66 -14.26 -3.01
CA ALA A 554 19.76 -13.51 -2.13
C ALA A 554 18.40 -13.17 -2.77
N HIS A 555 18.32 -13.12 -4.09
CA HIS A 555 17.08 -12.79 -4.82
C HIS A 555 16.16 -13.99 -5.04
N ALA A 556 16.65 -15.20 -4.84
CA ALA A 556 15.85 -16.42 -4.95
C ALA A 556 15.03 -16.74 -3.69
N ASP A 557 15.35 -16.12 -2.55
CA ASP A 557 14.66 -16.35 -1.28
C ASP A 557 13.50 -15.34 -1.11
N LEU A 558 12.28 -15.84 -0.96
CA LEU A 558 11.08 -15.02 -0.69
C LEU A 558 11.25 -14.07 0.49
N ARG A 559 11.99 -14.44 1.52
CA ARG A 559 12.27 -13.60 2.69
C ARG A 559 13.07 -12.34 2.32
N ASN A 560 13.86 -12.40 1.26
CA ASN A 560 14.59 -11.24 0.74
C ASN A 560 13.73 -10.37 -0.20
N ALA A 561 12.71 -10.95 -0.83
CA ALA A 561 11.77 -10.24 -1.66
C ALA A 561 10.79 -9.39 -0.83
N TYR A 562 10.37 -9.91 0.33
CA TYR A 562 9.42 -9.27 1.22
C TYR A 562 10.11 -8.85 2.51
N THR A 563 10.17 -7.56 2.76
CA THR A 563 10.76 -7.07 4.01
C THR A 563 9.97 -7.60 5.20
N PRO A 564 10.62 -8.23 6.19
CA PRO A 564 9.97 -8.73 7.40
C PRO A 564 9.17 -7.64 8.11
N SER A 565 8.21 -8.02 8.95
CA SER A 565 7.57 -7.10 9.87
C SER A 565 8.63 -6.47 10.79
N PHE A 566 8.34 -5.31 11.38
CA PHE A 566 9.25 -4.69 12.34
C PHE A 566 9.23 -5.33 13.72
N GLY A 567 8.54 -6.47 13.89
CA GLY A 567 8.55 -7.25 15.11
C GLY A 567 9.90 -7.91 15.34
N LEU A 568 10.23 -8.14 16.60
CA LEU A 568 11.41 -8.92 16.99
C LEU A 568 11.19 -10.40 16.65
N MET A 569 12.18 -11.05 16.06
CA MET A 569 12.14 -12.45 15.63
C MET A 569 13.17 -13.29 16.39
N GLY A 570 12.84 -14.58 16.62
CA GLY A 570 13.74 -15.54 17.26
C GLY A 570 13.57 -15.69 18.77
N HIS A 571 14.38 -16.56 19.38
CA HIS A 571 14.32 -16.84 20.83
C HIS A 571 14.73 -15.63 21.68
N GLU A 572 15.64 -14.81 21.20
CA GLU A 572 16.06 -13.57 21.83
C GLU A 572 14.91 -12.58 21.96
N SER A 573 13.93 -12.65 21.04
CA SER A 573 12.75 -11.80 21.05
C SER A 573 11.88 -11.99 22.31
N LEU A 574 11.86 -13.20 22.90
CA LEU A 574 11.08 -13.48 24.10
C LEU A 574 11.60 -12.70 25.32
N ILE A 575 12.91 -12.57 25.44
CA ILE A 575 13.55 -11.80 26.51
C ILE A 575 13.35 -10.29 26.26
N MET A 576 13.51 -9.87 25.02
CA MET A 576 13.39 -8.47 24.62
C MET A 576 11.94 -7.98 24.57
N GLN A 577 10.95 -8.85 24.34
CA GLN A 577 9.52 -8.50 24.33
C GLN A 577 9.04 -7.92 25.67
N GLN A 578 9.68 -8.27 26.79
CA GLN A 578 9.38 -7.75 28.11
C GLN A 578 10.22 -6.50 28.46
N SER A 579 11.04 -6.02 27.52
CA SER A 579 11.87 -4.82 27.69
C SER A 579 11.25 -3.59 27.04
N ASP A 580 11.74 -2.41 27.44
CA ASP A 580 11.33 -1.12 26.84
C ASP A 580 11.61 -1.10 25.30
N ILE A 581 12.64 -1.80 24.82
CA ILE A 581 12.96 -1.93 23.39
C ILE A 581 11.92 -2.80 22.68
N GLY A 582 11.50 -3.89 23.30
CA GLY A 582 10.44 -4.75 22.79
C GLY A 582 9.09 -4.01 22.68
N GLU A 583 8.77 -3.17 23.66
CA GLU A 583 7.56 -2.32 23.62
C GLU A 583 7.63 -1.31 22.46
N ILE A 584 8.79 -0.67 22.26
CA ILE A 584 9.01 0.23 21.11
C ILE A 584 8.86 -0.55 19.80
N ALA A 585 9.49 -1.73 19.66
CA ALA A 585 9.39 -2.57 18.47
C ALA A 585 7.93 -2.97 18.18
N ASN A 586 7.19 -3.40 19.20
CA ASN A 586 5.77 -3.77 19.09
C ASN A 586 4.88 -2.61 18.62
N SER A 587 5.18 -1.38 19.05
CA SER A 587 4.40 -0.19 18.67
C SER A 587 4.57 0.22 17.19
N ILE A 588 5.61 -0.26 16.52
CA ILE A 588 5.91 0.09 15.12
C ILE A 588 5.82 -1.08 14.13
N LYS A 589 5.74 -2.33 14.62
CA LYS A 589 5.83 -3.55 13.79
C LYS A 589 4.83 -3.62 12.64
N ASP A 590 3.64 -3.05 12.82
CA ASP A 590 2.55 -3.09 11.85
C ASP A 590 2.64 -2.00 10.76
N CYS A 591 3.75 -1.27 10.68
CA CYS A 591 3.93 -0.18 9.72
C CYS A 591 3.91 -0.69 8.27
N LEU A 592 2.91 -0.26 7.49
CA LEU A 592 2.76 -0.61 6.07
C LEU A 592 3.70 0.15 5.13
N ARG A 593 4.57 1.00 5.63
CA ARG A 593 5.50 1.84 4.83
C ARG A 593 4.84 2.72 3.77
N CYS A 594 3.53 2.89 3.81
CA CYS A 594 2.72 3.58 2.79
C CYS A 594 2.98 5.09 2.66
N GLY A 595 3.66 5.72 3.64
CA GLY A 595 4.03 7.13 3.62
C GLY A 595 2.87 8.14 3.82
N LYS A 596 1.64 7.70 4.12
CA LYS A 596 0.48 8.62 4.33
C LYS A 596 0.67 9.58 5.50
N CYS A 597 1.55 9.27 6.44
CA CYS A 597 1.93 10.16 7.55
C CYS A 597 2.85 11.34 7.15
N LYS A 598 3.48 11.29 5.96
CA LYS A 598 4.44 12.34 5.52
C LYS A 598 3.80 13.72 5.39
N PRO A 599 2.66 13.90 4.71
CA PRO A 599 2.08 15.23 4.46
C PRO A 599 1.66 15.97 5.72
N VAL A 600 1.34 15.26 6.80
CA VAL A 600 0.84 15.84 8.06
C VAL A 600 1.93 16.10 9.09
N CYS A 601 3.14 15.60 8.86
CA CYS A 601 4.25 15.70 9.79
C CYS A 601 4.84 17.11 9.79
N THR A 602 4.89 17.75 10.98
CA THR A 602 5.42 19.11 11.15
C THR A 602 6.93 19.17 10.99
N THR A 603 7.66 18.08 11.24
CA THR A 603 9.12 18.01 11.11
C THR A 603 9.60 17.59 9.73
N HIS A 604 8.68 17.16 8.88
CA HIS A 604 8.96 16.79 7.47
C HIS A 604 8.79 18.01 6.53
N VAL A 605 9.02 19.20 7.02
CA VAL A 605 8.96 20.45 6.25
C VAL A 605 10.32 21.17 6.36
N PRO A 606 10.95 21.50 5.22
CA PRO A 606 10.50 21.24 3.85
C PRO A 606 10.51 19.75 3.51
N GLN A 607 9.61 19.33 2.62
CA GLN A 607 9.42 17.93 2.24
C GLN A 607 10.67 17.26 1.60
N ALA A 608 11.69 18.03 1.31
CA ALA A 608 12.97 17.53 0.79
C ALA A 608 13.76 16.66 1.80
N ASN A 609 13.48 16.77 3.10
CA ASN A 609 14.15 15.94 4.10
C ASN A 609 13.33 14.66 4.37
N LEU A 610 13.62 13.61 3.62
CA LEU A 610 12.92 12.33 3.72
C LEU A 610 13.12 11.64 5.07
N LEU A 611 14.28 11.83 5.72
CA LEU A 611 14.62 11.19 6.99
C LEU A 611 13.65 11.55 8.11
N TYR A 612 13.15 12.78 8.14
CA TYR A 612 12.33 13.28 9.25
C TYR A 612 10.83 12.98 9.12
N SER A 613 10.41 12.21 8.12
CA SER A 613 9.03 11.75 8.05
C SER A 613 8.76 10.66 9.11
N PRO A 614 7.53 10.50 9.62
CA PRO A 614 7.23 9.44 10.59
C PRO A 614 7.55 8.06 10.04
N ARG A 615 7.24 7.76 8.76
CA ARG A 615 7.59 6.50 8.11
C ARG A 615 9.09 6.21 8.17
N ASP A 616 9.92 7.19 7.81
CA ASP A 616 11.37 6.98 7.75
C ASP A 616 11.99 6.92 9.15
N LYS A 617 11.40 7.60 10.13
CA LYS A 617 11.74 7.45 11.55
C LYS A 617 11.43 6.04 12.06
N ILE A 618 10.31 5.44 11.67
CA ILE A 618 9.95 4.06 12.00
C ILE A 618 11.00 3.11 11.40
N LEU A 619 11.36 3.28 10.12
CA LEU A 619 12.40 2.48 9.47
C LEU A 619 13.75 2.59 10.20
N ALA A 620 14.16 3.82 10.54
CA ALA A 620 15.40 4.06 11.28
C ALA A 620 15.37 3.45 12.69
N THR A 621 14.22 3.54 13.39
CA THR A 621 14.04 2.93 14.71
C THR A 621 14.19 1.41 14.63
N SER A 622 13.55 0.77 13.64
CA SER A 622 13.67 -0.68 13.43
C SER A 622 15.10 -1.11 13.14
N ALA A 623 15.78 -0.44 12.21
CA ALA A 623 17.18 -0.75 11.87
C ALA A 623 18.12 -0.58 13.06
N LEU A 624 17.88 0.43 13.93
CA LEU A 624 18.67 0.63 15.14
C LEU A 624 18.40 -0.45 16.20
N ILE A 625 17.16 -0.90 16.34
CA ILE A 625 16.81 -2.03 17.22
C ILE A 625 17.54 -3.30 16.75
N GLU A 626 17.53 -3.59 15.44
CA GLU A 626 18.29 -4.72 14.88
C GLU A 626 19.80 -4.59 15.14
N ALA A 627 20.36 -3.39 14.99
CA ALA A 627 21.76 -3.13 15.30
C ALA A 627 22.07 -3.36 16.79
N PHE A 628 21.20 -2.94 17.71
CA PHE A 628 21.34 -3.20 19.14
C PHE A 628 21.33 -4.69 19.45
N LEU A 629 20.40 -5.45 18.86
CA LEU A 629 20.33 -6.90 19.02
C LEU A 629 21.61 -7.59 18.53
N TYR A 630 22.09 -7.21 17.36
CA TYR A 630 23.33 -7.76 16.81
C TYR A 630 24.55 -7.48 17.70
N GLU A 631 24.67 -6.26 18.21
CA GLU A 631 25.78 -5.86 19.07
C GLU A 631 25.76 -6.58 20.45
N GLU A 632 24.56 -6.75 21.02
CA GLU A 632 24.39 -7.53 22.26
C GLU A 632 24.72 -9.02 22.05
N GLN A 633 24.25 -9.62 20.95
CA GLN A 633 24.55 -11.01 20.61
C GLN A 633 26.08 -11.27 20.45
N THR A 634 26.77 -10.30 19.85
CA THR A 634 28.21 -10.38 19.63
C THR A 634 29.04 -10.02 20.88
N ARG A 635 28.40 -9.68 22.02
CA ARG A 635 29.00 -9.25 23.28
C ARG A 635 29.93 -8.05 23.14
N ARG A 636 29.75 -7.22 22.11
CA ARG A 636 30.56 -6.01 21.89
C ARG A 636 30.02 -4.80 22.63
N GLY A 637 28.81 -4.91 23.18
CA GLY A 637 28.04 -3.78 23.72
C GLY A 637 27.54 -2.83 22.64
N VAL A 638 26.49 -2.09 22.96
CA VAL A 638 25.88 -1.16 21.99
C VAL A 638 26.77 0.06 21.76
N SER A 639 27.08 0.35 20.52
CA SER A 639 27.92 1.48 20.10
C SER A 639 27.33 2.82 20.57
N ILE A 640 28.20 3.73 21.03
CA ILE A 640 27.83 5.11 21.38
C ILE A 640 27.17 5.79 20.18
N ARG A 641 27.60 5.49 18.96
CA ARG A 641 27.04 6.04 17.72
C ARG A 641 25.59 5.63 17.53
N HIS A 642 25.23 4.39 17.76
CA HIS A 642 23.85 3.92 17.63
C HIS A 642 22.93 4.57 18.67
N TRP A 643 23.41 4.81 19.88
CA TRP A 643 22.65 5.57 20.88
C TRP A 643 22.43 7.05 20.47
N GLU A 644 23.44 7.68 19.86
CA GLU A 644 23.30 9.04 19.32
C GLU A 644 22.32 9.11 18.15
N GLU A 645 22.34 8.12 17.24
CA GLU A 645 21.41 8.00 16.13
C GLU A 645 19.98 7.75 16.61
N PHE A 646 19.81 6.90 17.63
CA PHE A 646 18.52 6.65 18.26
C PHE A 646 17.94 7.89 18.94
N GLU A 647 18.77 8.69 19.63
CA GLU A 647 18.40 9.99 20.17
C GLU A 647 18.01 10.98 19.08
N ASP A 648 18.75 11.01 17.97
CA ASP A 648 18.46 11.92 16.85
C ASP A 648 17.10 11.65 16.23
N VAL A 649 16.77 10.37 15.96
CA VAL A 649 15.46 9.95 15.45
C VAL A 649 14.34 10.38 16.43
N ALA A 650 14.52 10.14 17.73
CA ALA A 650 13.54 10.49 18.74
C ALA A 650 13.33 12.01 18.84
N ASP A 651 14.42 12.80 18.83
CA ASP A 651 14.36 14.25 19.03
C ASP A 651 13.79 15.02 17.84
N HIS A 652 13.79 14.43 16.63
CA HIS A 652 13.15 15.02 15.45
C HIS A 652 11.61 14.86 15.44
N CYS A 653 11.00 14.37 16.49
CA CYS A 653 9.55 14.34 16.65
C CYS A 653 9.07 15.45 17.60
N THR A 654 8.08 16.22 17.19
CA THR A 654 7.44 17.27 18.02
C THR A 654 6.31 16.74 18.90
N VAL A 655 6.06 15.44 18.89
CA VAL A 655 4.97 14.80 19.68
C VAL A 655 3.61 15.45 19.42
N CYS A 656 3.32 15.77 18.16
CA CYS A 656 2.09 16.46 17.77
C CYS A 656 0.93 15.50 17.42
N HIS A 657 1.18 14.18 17.40
CA HIS A 657 0.23 13.10 17.15
C HIS A 657 -0.54 13.13 15.80
N LYS A 658 -0.21 14.07 14.91
CA LYS A 658 -0.90 14.23 13.62
C LYS A 658 -0.72 13.04 12.68
N CYS A 659 0.30 12.21 12.88
CA CYS A 659 0.58 11.05 12.05
C CYS A 659 -0.41 9.89 12.24
N VAL A 660 -1.16 9.84 13.35
CA VAL A 660 -2.17 8.81 13.63
C VAL A 660 -3.33 8.88 12.66
N THR A 661 -3.93 10.06 12.47
CA THR A 661 -5.15 10.23 11.67
C THR A 661 -5.07 9.63 10.25
N PRO A 662 -3.98 9.83 9.46
CA PRO A 662 -3.87 9.22 8.14
C PRO A 662 -3.30 7.79 8.17
N CYS A 663 -2.86 7.29 9.33
CA CYS A 663 -2.27 5.96 9.45
C CYS A 663 -3.34 4.88 9.36
N PRO A 664 -3.26 3.93 8.40
CA PRO A 664 -4.26 2.88 8.26
C PRO A 664 -4.19 1.80 9.35
N VAL A 665 -3.12 1.80 10.14
CA VAL A 665 -2.86 0.85 11.24
C VAL A 665 -2.64 1.58 12.59
N ASP A 666 -3.05 2.82 12.67
CA ASP A 666 -3.15 3.65 13.88
C ASP A 666 -1.81 3.84 14.65
N ILE A 667 -0.66 3.82 13.96
CA ILE A 667 0.64 4.05 14.60
C ILE A 667 0.81 5.52 14.95
N ASP A 668 1.06 5.78 16.23
CA ASP A 668 1.43 7.10 16.75
C ASP A 668 2.94 7.20 16.98
N PHE A 669 3.67 7.82 16.06
CA PHE A 669 5.09 8.04 16.26
C PHE A 669 5.40 9.06 17.36
N GLY A 670 4.42 9.84 17.81
CA GLY A 670 4.56 10.70 18.98
C GLY A 670 4.83 9.88 20.25
N ASP A 671 4.01 8.85 20.49
CA ASP A 671 4.17 7.94 21.63
C ASP A 671 5.45 7.11 21.51
N VAL A 672 5.75 6.58 20.31
CA VAL A 672 7.01 5.90 20.04
C VAL A 672 8.22 6.74 20.41
N SER A 673 8.23 8.02 19.98
CA SER A 673 9.30 8.97 20.29
C SER A 673 9.42 9.24 21.80
N MET A 674 8.31 9.30 22.52
CA MET A 674 8.34 9.46 23.99
C MET A 674 8.94 8.23 24.66
N ASN A 675 8.56 7.02 24.24
CA ASN A 675 9.12 5.78 24.77
C ASN A 675 10.64 5.69 24.49
N MET A 676 11.08 6.04 23.28
CA MET A 676 12.51 6.13 22.94
C MET A 676 13.27 7.11 23.86
N ARG A 677 12.72 8.30 24.10
CA ARG A 677 13.32 9.30 24.99
C ARG A 677 13.37 8.83 26.45
N ASN A 678 12.36 8.10 26.90
CA ASN A 678 12.29 7.55 28.25
C ASN A 678 13.32 6.44 28.41
N LEU A 679 13.49 5.55 27.43
CA LEU A 679 14.52 4.53 27.42
C LEU A 679 15.93 5.15 27.51
N LEU A 680 16.21 6.17 26.69
CA LEU A 680 17.50 6.89 26.72
C LEU A 680 17.79 7.51 28.08
N ARG A 681 16.77 8.05 28.78
CA ARG A 681 16.93 8.58 30.14
C ARG A 681 17.20 7.45 31.16
N LYS A 682 16.44 6.36 31.08
CA LYS A 682 16.57 5.20 31.96
C LYS A 682 17.98 4.57 31.86
N MET A 683 18.55 4.56 30.65
CA MET A 683 19.87 4.02 30.37
C MET A 683 21.02 5.01 30.49
N ASP A 684 20.73 6.24 30.90
CA ASP A 684 21.70 7.36 30.99
C ASP A 684 22.51 7.60 29.70
N LYS A 685 21.83 7.34 28.51
CA LYS A 685 22.41 7.51 27.19
C LYS A 685 21.98 8.80 26.49
N ARG A 686 21.20 9.65 27.17
CA ARG A 686 20.77 10.91 26.60
C ARG A 686 21.88 11.96 26.64
N SER A 687 22.15 12.62 25.52
CA SER A 687 23.17 13.65 25.43
C SER A 687 22.80 14.88 26.27
N PHE A 688 23.79 15.49 26.91
CA PHE A 688 23.62 16.72 27.67
C PHE A 688 23.48 17.91 26.72
N LYS A 689 22.31 18.56 26.72
CA LYS A 689 22.02 19.73 25.89
C LYS A 689 21.74 20.97 26.80
N PRO A 690 22.75 21.80 27.12
CA PRO A 690 22.56 22.93 28.05
C PRO A 690 21.53 23.95 27.56
N ALA A 691 21.43 24.16 26.24
CA ALA A 691 20.41 25.05 25.67
C ALA A 691 18.98 24.52 25.91
N ASN A 692 18.77 23.17 25.82
CA ASN A 692 17.47 22.58 26.11
C ASN A 692 17.11 22.69 27.60
N ARG A 693 18.10 22.55 28.51
CA ARG A 693 17.89 22.76 29.94
C ARG A 693 17.50 24.21 30.25
N ALA A 694 18.15 25.17 29.63
CA ALA A 694 17.81 26.59 29.80
C ALA A 694 16.41 26.90 29.25
N ALA A 695 16.06 26.33 28.10
CA ALA A 695 14.70 26.44 27.51
C ALA A 695 13.63 25.81 28.42
N MET A 696 13.90 24.58 28.94
CA MET A 696 12.98 23.90 29.85
C MET A 696 12.84 24.62 31.20
N PHE A 697 13.92 25.19 31.73
CA PHE A 697 13.84 26.03 32.91
C PHE A 697 12.89 27.22 32.70
N PHE A 698 13.00 27.89 31.55
CA PHE A 698 12.09 29.00 31.21
C PHE A 698 10.64 28.52 31.02
N LEU A 699 10.43 27.39 30.31
CA LEU A 699 9.09 26.85 30.04
C LEU A 699 8.39 26.31 31.30
N ASN A 700 9.16 25.75 32.24
CA ASN A 700 8.64 25.18 33.49
C ASN A 700 8.50 26.22 34.61
N ALA A 701 8.97 27.46 34.41
CA ALA A 701 8.81 28.51 35.40
C ALA A 701 7.33 28.90 35.55
N THR A 702 6.80 28.76 36.75
CA THR A 702 5.41 29.12 37.09
C THR A 702 5.34 30.45 37.85
N ASP A 703 6.45 30.85 38.44
CA ASP A 703 6.55 32.10 39.20
C ASP A 703 6.65 33.34 38.28
N PRO A 704 5.75 34.31 38.40
CA PRO A 704 5.72 35.51 37.55
C PRO A 704 7.02 36.34 37.60
N THR A 705 7.74 36.34 38.73
CA THR A 705 8.99 37.09 38.91
C THR A 705 10.10 36.46 38.06
N THR A 706 10.24 35.15 38.15
CA THR A 706 11.21 34.36 37.36
C THR A 706 10.92 34.48 35.87
N ILE A 707 9.65 34.38 35.46
CA ILE A 707 9.24 34.55 34.06
C ILE A 707 9.58 35.96 33.56
N ASN A 708 9.30 36.96 34.32
CA ASN A 708 9.60 38.34 33.93
C ASN A 708 11.11 38.64 33.88
N ALA A 709 11.89 38.11 34.83
CA ALA A 709 13.34 38.26 34.85
C ALA A 709 14.00 37.58 33.65
N THR A 710 13.65 36.32 33.38
CA THR A 710 14.17 35.54 32.24
C THR A 710 13.72 36.14 30.90
N ARG A 711 12.49 36.61 30.77
CA ARG A 711 12.02 37.34 29.59
C ARG A 711 12.80 38.63 29.36
N LYS A 712 13.02 39.45 30.40
CA LYS A 712 13.81 40.69 30.31
C LYS A 712 15.24 40.41 29.89
N ALA A 713 15.85 39.33 30.44
CA ALA A 713 17.20 38.94 30.08
C ALA A 713 17.26 38.47 28.60
N MET A 714 16.36 37.59 28.18
CA MET A 714 16.33 37.04 26.83
C MET A 714 16.03 38.11 25.78
N VAL A 715 14.95 38.86 25.97
CA VAL A 715 14.47 39.86 25.01
C VAL A 715 15.26 41.15 25.08
N GLY A 716 15.53 41.66 26.29
CA GLY A 716 16.24 42.91 26.48
C GLY A 716 17.72 42.81 26.17
N VAL A 717 18.42 41.83 26.75
CA VAL A 717 19.88 41.68 26.59
C VAL A 717 20.20 40.78 25.41
N GLY A 718 19.59 39.58 25.31
CA GLY A 718 19.89 38.62 24.28
C GLY A 718 19.61 39.12 22.87
N PHE A 719 18.47 39.73 22.61
CA PHE A 719 18.14 40.29 21.30
C PHE A 719 19.00 41.51 20.94
N LYS A 720 19.42 42.31 21.93
CA LYS A 720 20.38 43.38 21.68
C LYS A 720 21.74 42.86 21.29
N ALA A 721 22.24 41.86 22.02
CA ALA A 721 23.49 41.19 21.70
C ALA A 721 23.47 40.51 20.32
N GLN A 722 22.36 39.83 19.96
CA GLN A 722 22.19 39.23 18.63
C GLN A 722 22.18 40.31 17.51
N ARG A 723 21.50 41.44 17.69
CA ARG A 723 21.52 42.54 16.71
C ARG A 723 22.91 43.13 16.51
N LEU A 724 23.66 43.33 17.60
CA LEU A 724 25.05 43.78 17.53
C LEU A 724 25.94 42.74 16.82
N GLY A 725 25.83 41.47 17.21
CA GLY A 725 26.54 40.37 16.56
C GLY A 725 26.21 40.24 15.08
N ASN A 726 24.92 40.34 14.73
CA ASN A 726 24.48 40.36 13.33
C ASN A 726 25.07 41.53 12.53
N GLN A 727 25.09 42.72 13.10
CA GLN A 727 25.70 43.91 12.47
C GLN A 727 27.22 43.76 12.24
N LEU A 728 27.93 43.19 13.23
CA LEU A 728 29.36 42.93 13.11
C LEU A 728 29.66 41.83 12.07
N LEU A 729 28.93 40.69 12.12
CA LEU A 729 29.13 39.60 11.19
C LEU A 729 28.79 39.98 9.73
N ARG A 730 27.78 40.81 9.49
CA ARG A 730 27.45 41.30 8.14
C ARG A 730 28.49 42.23 7.54
N LYS A 731 29.40 42.77 8.31
CA LYS A 731 30.56 43.51 7.74
C LYS A 731 31.58 42.59 7.09
N PHE A 732 31.64 41.33 7.51
CA PHE A 732 32.63 40.34 7.07
C PHE A 732 32.03 39.15 6.30
N ALA A 733 30.73 38.89 6.45
CA ALA A 733 30.05 37.78 5.81
C ALA A 733 28.95 38.27 4.87
N LYS A 734 29.00 37.82 3.58
CA LYS A 734 27.89 38.02 2.66
C LYS A 734 26.69 37.19 3.12
N GLU A 735 25.47 37.64 2.73
CA GLU A 735 24.25 36.89 2.96
C GLU A 735 24.39 35.45 2.41
N GLN A 736 24.19 34.47 3.27
CA GLN A 736 24.30 33.06 2.88
C GLN A 736 22.90 32.51 2.66
N THR A 737 22.64 31.93 1.51
CA THR A 737 21.46 31.09 1.30
C THR A 737 21.58 29.87 2.20
N ALA A 738 20.54 29.58 2.96
CA ALA A 738 20.47 28.34 3.74
C ALA A 738 20.53 27.17 2.75
N ALA A 739 21.64 26.43 2.76
CA ALA A 739 21.65 25.11 2.15
C ALA A 739 20.66 24.24 2.91
N PRO A 740 19.91 23.35 2.24
CA PRO A 740 19.12 22.36 2.95
C PRO A 740 20.04 21.61 3.94
N PRO A 741 19.58 21.36 5.18
CA PRO A 741 20.41 20.62 6.13
C PRO A 741 20.77 19.26 5.55
N PRO A 742 21.99 18.74 5.84
CA PRO A 742 22.37 17.41 5.40
C PRO A 742 21.33 16.40 5.87
N THR A 743 21.02 15.43 5.04
CA THR A 743 19.98 14.41 5.32
C THR A 743 20.42 13.42 6.39
N THR A 744 21.68 13.42 6.77
CA THR A 744 22.27 12.53 7.78
C THR A 744 23.25 13.32 8.67
N GLY A 745 23.23 13.03 9.98
CA GLY A 745 24.18 13.60 10.94
C GLY A 745 23.78 14.97 11.49
N LYS A 746 24.57 15.45 12.46
CA LYS A 746 24.38 16.78 13.07
C LYS A 746 24.79 17.86 12.08
N ALA A 747 23.92 18.83 11.84
CA ALA A 747 24.28 19.98 11.03
C ALA A 747 25.50 20.71 11.67
N PRO A 748 26.50 21.13 10.90
CA PRO A 748 27.62 21.91 11.41
C PRO A 748 27.10 23.15 12.16
N VAL A 749 27.80 23.56 13.23
CA VAL A 749 27.43 24.74 14.02
C VAL A 749 27.23 25.97 13.13
N ARG A 750 28.04 26.11 12.09
CA ARG A 750 27.92 27.16 11.09
C ARG A 750 26.52 27.21 10.44
N GLU A 751 25.95 26.08 10.08
CA GLU A 751 24.63 25.99 9.46
C GLU A 751 23.50 26.23 10.48
N GLN A 752 23.69 25.81 11.72
CA GLN A 752 22.72 26.04 12.78
C GLN A 752 22.53 27.54 13.11
N VAL A 753 23.57 28.35 12.97
CA VAL A 753 23.52 29.81 13.25
C VAL A 753 23.21 30.64 12.01
N ILE A 754 23.08 30.06 10.82
CA ILE A 754 22.88 30.79 9.56
C ILE A 754 21.64 31.70 9.62
N HIS A 755 20.58 31.27 10.27
CA HIS A 755 19.36 32.06 10.45
C HIS A 755 19.60 33.26 11.36
N PHE A 756 20.46 33.17 12.37
CA PHE A 756 20.86 34.27 13.22
C PHE A 756 21.76 35.28 12.49
N ILE A 757 22.59 34.78 11.54
CA ILE A 757 23.45 35.62 10.72
C ILE A 757 22.64 36.41 9.70
N ASN A 758 21.69 35.76 9.04
CA ASN A 758 20.88 36.35 7.98
C ASN A 758 19.70 37.16 8.49
N LYS A 759 19.21 36.91 9.68
CA LYS A 759 17.99 37.52 10.21
C LYS A 759 18.26 38.24 11.53
N LYS A 760 18.08 39.56 11.49
CA LYS A 760 18.20 40.44 12.68
C LYS A 760 16.98 40.29 13.59
N MET A 761 17.20 40.12 14.89
CA MET A 761 16.11 40.05 15.85
C MET A 761 15.36 41.38 15.95
N PRO A 762 14.02 41.40 16.21
CA PRO A 762 13.23 42.61 16.29
C PRO A 762 13.78 43.59 17.31
N GLY A 763 13.76 44.90 16.95
CA GLY A 763 14.24 45.99 17.82
C GLY A 763 13.16 46.60 18.68
N ASN A 764 11.96 46.72 18.19
CA ASN A 764 10.82 47.36 18.83
C ASN A 764 9.90 46.30 19.45
N LEU A 765 10.21 45.90 20.67
CA LEU A 765 9.35 45.04 21.44
C LEU A 765 8.48 45.86 22.39
N PRO A 766 7.19 45.49 22.55
CA PRO A 766 6.31 46.20 23.47
C PRO A 766 6.90 46.16 24.89
N LYS A 767 6.91 47.31 25.54
CA LYS A 767 7.36 47.42 26.91
C LYS A 767 6.37 46.81 27.91
N LYS A 768 5.09 46.70 27.51
CA LYS A 768 4.01 46.12 28.29
C LYS A 768 3.65 44.71 27.74
N THR A 769 3.15 43.82 28.59
CA THR A 769 2.58 42.55 28.18
C THR A 769 1.26 42.78 27.45
N ALA A 770 0.81 41.79 26.65
CA ALA A 770 -0.50 41.86 26.00
C ALA A 770 -1.64 42.08 27.02
N ARG A 771 -1.56 41.42 28.18
CA ARG A 771 -2.50 41.61 29.30
C ARG A 771 -2.51 43.06 29.81
N ALA A 772 -1.34 43.64 29.98
CA ALA A 772 -1.21 45.05 30.44
C ALA A 772 -1.53 46.08 29.34
N LEU A 773 -1.64 45.67 28.07
CA LEU A 773 -2.09 46.48 26.93
C LEU A 773 -3.60 46.38 26.73
N LEU A 774 -4.20 45.29 27.16
CA LEU A 774 -5.63 44.98 27.00
C LEU A 774 -6.43 45.32 28.27
N ASP A 775 -5.76 45.84 29.35
CA ASP A 775 -6.33 46.11 30.65
C ASP A 775 -7.14 44.94 31.27
N ILE A 776 -6.64 43.69 31.05
CA ILE A 776 -7.23 42.46 31.58
C ILE A 776 -6.45 41.96 32.79
#